data_bbc2c57146fb80361f51f402c52a2ea4
#
_entry.id   bbc2c57146fb80361f51f402c52a2ea4
#
_cell.length_a   1.000
_cell.length_b   1.000
_cell.length_c   1.000
_cell.angle_alpha   90.00
_cell.angle_beta   90.00
_cell.angle_gamma   90.00
#
_symmetry.space_group_name_H-M   'P 1'
#
loop_
_entity.id
_entity.type
_entity.pdbx_description
1 polymer ?
#
loop_
_entity_poly.entity_id
_entity_poly.type
_entity_poly.pdbx_seq_one_letter_code
_entity_poly.pdbx_strand_id
1 'polypeptide(L)'
;MRVLKLIAYTGFILSQIIAQNVDKFKQLAQEIATPNLYRTASGYPGHGYWQNRADYTIDVKLNDDKQSIQGFETITYTNNSPDNLNYLWVQLDQNVRAKDSDSYKISTGGMRSKLDFNSIKPGYVLGDEDADKILNKFDGGFNVEGVVTIGGRKLSYVINKTMMRIDLKKPLKPRSKMSISIRWNYNIQDRMFMGGRPGYEFFKSDSNYLYTICQWFPRMAMYNDVYGWQNKQFLGRGEFTLDFGDYDVRITVPADHVVAATGELQNSMEVLTKTQIDRMKQAKASDEPVIIITQGEAEKNEKSRSKKFKTWRYKAKNVRDFAFTSSRKFIWDAMGVKFGSRTVMAMSYYPKEANPLYERYSTRAVAHTLRVYSKYTFDYPYPVAISVEANNGMEYPMIGFNYGRPEKDGTYSERIKYGMISVIIHEVGHFYFPMIVNSDERQWTWMDEGLNSYLQFLAEQEWDREYPSRRGPPKNIVNYMKGNKNNLAPIMTNSESIYQFGNNAYGKPATALNILRETIVGRELFDFSFKEYSKTWMFKHPTPSDLFRILENTSAVDLDWFWRGWFYGTDPVDLSIDKVTWFTLDTKNPEIEFALKKQNKDKEPIQTWQESNKIDIQETVVETDELANDFYNKFDPYEVTILDKEEFNRYRDSSVVEPREKEIYNSNLNYYEIKFSNIGGLVMPIILQLEYADSTDHLIRIPAEIWKMNRDQITKIIATKKQVASFILDPKLETADIDLINNHWPRKMIQSKFELYKSKKYGRGKTSKENKMQRANRAKERSN
;
A
#
# COMPACT_ATOMS: atom_id res chain seq x y z
N MET A 1 22.11 -49.13 20.45
CA MET A 1 21.58 -49.32 19.08
C MET A 1 20.11 -48.93 18.90
N ARG A 2 19.17 -49.22 19.83
CA ARG A 2 17.74 -48.79 19.67
C ARG A 2 17.53 -47.27 19.78
N VAL A 3 18.25 -46.60 20.66
CA VAL A 3 18.12 -45.14 20.85
C VAL A 3 18.67 -44.37 19.64
N LEU A 4 19.79 -44.79 19.06
CA LEU A 4 20.34 -44.18 17.84
C LEU A 4 19.40 -44.35 16.61
N LYS A 5 18.69 -45.47 16.52
CA LYS A 5 17.70 -45.68 15.46
C LYS A 5 16.45 -44.78 15.64
N LEU A 6 16.05 -44.49 16.91
CA LEU A 6 14.94 -43.64 17.19
C LEU A 6 15.26 -42.17 16.86
N ILE A 7 16.48 -41.69 17.19
CA ILE A 7 16.97 -40.34 16.87
C ILE A 7 17.13 -40.16 15.36
N ALA A 8 17.60 -41.20 14.63
CA ALA A 8 17.67 -41.15 13.17
C ALA A 8 16.27 -41.13 12.51
N TYR A 9 15.31 -41.84 13.06
CA TYR A 9 13.94 -41.90 12.54
C TYR A 9 13.17 -40.58 12.85
N THR A 10 13.33 -40.01 14.04
CA THR A 10 12.77 -38.69 14.39
C THR A 10 13.45 -37.56 13.59
N GLY A 11 14.76 -37.62 13.38
CA GLY A 11 15.48 -36.68 12.51
C GLY A 11 15.02 -36.76 11.05
N PHE A 12 14.72 -37.95 10.54
CA PHE A 12 14.21 -38.14 9.18
C PHE A 12 12.75 -37.69 9.03
N ILE A 13 11.91 -37.89 10.06
CA ILE A 13 10.52 -37.38 10.08
C ILE A 13 10.52 -35.86 10.24
N LEU A 14 11.38 -35.27 11.08
CA LEU A 14 11.52 -33.79 11.18
C LEU A 14 12.07 -33.20 9.88
N SER A 15 13.01 -33.85 9.19
CA SER A 15 13.51 -33.37 7.90
C SER A 15 12.45 -33.47 6.79
N GLN A 16 11.57 -34.48 6.84
CA GLN A 16 10.44 -34.56 5.91
C GLN A 16 9.32 -33.54 6.22
N ILE A 17 9.13 -33.15 7.49
CA ILE A 17 8.19 -32.09 7.87
C ILE A 17 8.72 -30.71 7.46
N ILE A 18 10.03 -30.51 7.47
CA ILE A 18 10.67 -29.26 7.01
C ILE A 18 10.75 -29.19 5.48
N ALA A 19 10.68 -30.31 4.79
CA ALA A 19 10.67 -30.42 3.34
C ALA A 19 9.26 -30.64 2.76
N GLN A 20 8.21 -30.11 3.37
CA GLN A 20 6.97 -29.90 2.62
C GLN A 20 7.28 -28.84 1.56
N ASN A 21 7.57 -29.35 0.41
CA ASN A 21 7.78 -28.63 -0.84
C ASN A 21 6.48 -27.86 -1.16
N VAL A 22 6.36 -26.63 -0.65
CA VAL A 22 5.18 -25.81 -0.91
C VAL A 22 5.17 -25.54 -2.41
N ASP A 23 4.33 -26.24 -3.13
CA ASP A 23 4.11 -25.99 -4.55
C ASP A 23 3.63 -24.54 -4.72
N LYS A 24 4.48 -23.71 -5.33
CA LYS A 24 4.22 -22.28 -5.52
C LYS A 24 3.06 -22.04 -6.49
N PHE A 25 2.73 -23.02 -7.32
CA PHE A 25 1.61 -23.00 -8.28
C PHE A 25 0.38 -23.78 -7.82
N LYS A 26 0.40 -24.33 -6.60
CA LYS A 26 -0.78 -24.96 -6.02
C LYS A 26 -1.92 -23.95 -5.93
N GLN A 27 -3.10 -24.35 -6.39
CA GLN A 27 -4.31 -23.54 -6.29
C GLN A 27 -4.63 -23.18 -4.83
N LEU A 28 -5.18 -21.99 -4.60
CA LEU A 28 -5.50 -21.46 -3.27
C LEU A 28 -6.79 -22.04 -2.66
N ALA A 29 -7.32 -23.13 -3.19
CA ALA A 29 -8.59 -23.72 -2.75
C ALA A 29 -8.68 -24.08 -1.26
N GLN A 30 -7.54 -24.23 -0.58
CA GLN A 30 -7.47 -24.52 0.86
C GLN A 30 -7.26 -23.28 1.71
N GLU A 31 -6.70 -22.23 1.15
CA GLU A 31 -6.36 -20.98 1.85
C GLU A 31 -7.51 -19.95 1.79
N ILE A 32 -8.34 -20.01 0.77
CA ILE A 32 -9.50 -19.11 0.60
C ILE A 32 -10.81 -19.82 0.93
N ALA A 33 -11.79 -19.05 1.39
CA ALA A 33 -13.09 -19.59 1.76
C ALA A 33 -13.78 -20.32 0.59
N THR A 34 -14.36 -21.50 0.88
CA THR A 34 -15.16 -22.25 -0.11
C THR A 34 -16.35 -21.43 -0.57
N PRO A 35 -16.68 -21.40 -1.86
CA PRO A 35 -17.89 -20.75 -2.37
C PRO A 35 -19.17 -21.32 -1.75
N ASN A 36 -20.16 -20.47 -1.53
CA ASN A 36 -21.43 -20.82 -0.90
C ASN A 36 -22.60 -20.00 -1.49
N LEU A 37 -23.77 -20.06 -0.87
CA LEU A 37 -24.96 -19.31 -1.29
C LEU A 37 -24.78 -17.79 -1.24
N TYR A 38 -23.86 -17.29 -0.39
CA TYR A 38 -23.63 -15.86 -0.18
C TYR A 38 -22.49 -15.31 -1.04
N ARG A 39 -21.50 -16.17 -1.40
CA ARG A 39 -20.29 -15.79 -2.14
C ARG A 39 -19.99 -16.83 -3.21
N THR A 40 -20.00 -16.41 -4.47
CA THR A 40 -19.82 -17.32 -5.62
C THR A 40 -18.36 -17.69 -5.88
N ALA A 41 -18.15 -18.73 -6.68
CA ALA A 41 -16.81 -19.14 -7.13
C ALA A 41 -16.13 -18.10 -8.02
N SER A 42 -16.88 -17.21 -8.66
CA SER A 42 -16.38 -16.11 -9.48
C SER A 42 -16.14 -14.81 -8.68
N GLY A 43 -16.30 -14.84 -7.35
CA GLY A 43 -16.06 -13.69 -6.47
C GLY A 43 -17.25 -12.70 -6.35
N TYR A 44 -18.36 -12.95 -7.03
CA TYR A 44 -19.56 -12.11 -6.96
C TYR A 44 -20.41 -12.46 -5.72
N PRO A 45 -21.23 -11.52 -5.21
CA PRO A 45 -22.24 -11.84 -4.23
C PRO A 45 -23.18 -12.92 -4.77
N GLY A 46 -23.45 -13.95 -3.95
CA GLY A 46 -24.37 -15.02 -4.30
C GLY A 46 -25.83 -14.58 -4.17
N HIS A 47 -26.76 -15.39 -4.67
CA HIS A 47 -28.19 -15.08 -4.62
C HIS A 47 -28.78 -15.03 -3.20
N GLY A 48 -28.09 -15.65 -2.23
CA GLY A 48 -28.44 -15.59 -0.80
C GLY A 48 -27.72 -14.48 -0.03
N TYR A 49 -26.91 -13.64 -0.68
CA TYR A 49 -26.15 -12.59 0.00
C TYR A 49 -27.05 -11.64 0.79
N TRP A 50 -26.66 -11.36 2.02
CA TRP A 50 -27.36 -10.47 2.92
C TRP A 50 -26.36 -9.61 3.69
N GLN A 51 -26.81 -8.48 4.17
CA GLN A 51 -26.11 -7.63 5.13
C GLN A 51 -27.14 -6.92 6.02
N ASN A 52 -26.78 -6.71 7.27
CA ASN A 52 -27.62 -6.00 8.23
C ASN A 52 -27.55 -4.48 7.98
N ARG A 53 -28.35 -3.73 8.73
CA ARG A 53 -28.41 -2.29 8.62
C ARG A 53 -28.55 -1.66 10.00
N ALA A 54 -27.82 -0.58 10.26
CA ALA A 54 -27.88 0.20 11.49
C ALA A 54 -28.13 1.69 11.18
N ASP A 55 -29.34 2.18 11.44
CA ASP A 55 -29.67 3.59 11.27
C ASP A 55 -29.55 4.33 12.61
N TYR A 56 -29.03 5.56 12.57
CA TYR A 56 -28.72 6.35 13.76
C TYR A 56 -29.39 7.71 13.76
N THR A 57 -29.98 8.07 14.91
CA THR A 57 -30.35 9.46 15.24
C THR A 57 -29.57 9.86 16.47
N ILE A 58 -28.72 10.89 16.36
CA ILE A 58 -27.79 11.27 17.43
C ILE A 58 -27.92 12.76 17.76
N ASP A 59 -28.06 13.05 19.04
CA ASP A 59 -27.93 14.38 19.62
C ASP A 59 -26.62 14.44 20.40
N VAL A 60 -25.73 15.36 20.05
CA VAL A 60 -24.43 15.49 20.72
C VAL A 60 -24.13 16.95 21.06
N LYS A 61 -23.54 17.17 22.25
CA LYS A 61 -23.12 18.47 22.73
C LYS A 61 -21.66 18.46 23.14
N LEU A 62 -20.89 19.39 22.57
CA LEU A 62 -19.50 19.67 22.91
C LEU A 62 -19.43 20.67 24.05
N ASN A 63 -18.68 20.37 25.10
CA ASN A 63 -18.30 21.29 26.15
C ASN A 63 -16.86 21.77 25.91
N ASP A 64 -16.72 22.97 25.38
CA ASP A 64 -15.45 23.59 25.04
C ASP A 64 -14.64 24.05 26.28
N ASP A 65 -15.31 24.33 27.40
CA ASP A 65 -14.64 24.73 28.64
C ASP A 65 -14.01 23.53 29.38
N LYS A 66 -14.58 22.30 29.23
CA LYS A 66 -14.15 21.08 29.92
C LYS A 66 -13.52 20.03 28.99
N GLN A 67 -13.45 20.31 27.70
CA GLN A 67 -13.06 19.38 26.65
C GLN A 67 -13.75 18.01 26.84
N SER A 68 -15.08 18.02 26.87
CA SER A 68 -15.90 16.82 27.03
C SER A 68 -17.05 16.80 26.05
N ILE A 69 -17.59 15.61 25.82
CA ILE A 69 -18.70 15.39 24.92
C ILE A 69 -19.81 14.61 25.65
N GLN A 70 -21.04 14.94 25.34
CA GLN A 70 -22.21 14.27 25.86
C GLN A 70 -23.16 13.95 24.72
N GLY A 71 -23.61 12.69 24.63
CA GLY A 71 -24.46 12.24 23.55
C GLY A 71 -25.65 11.41 24.01
N PHE A 72 -26.68 11.43 23.17
CA PHE A 72 -27.82 10.55 23.22
C PHE A 72 -28.10 10.06 21.80
N GLU A 73 -28.20 8.75 21.65
CA GLU A 73 -28.49 8.17 20.35
C GLU A 73 -29.64 7.18 20.39
N THR A 74 -30.30 7.04 19.27
CA THR A 74 -31.21 5.97 18.96
C THR A 74 -30.72 5.20 17.76
N ILE A 75 -30.46 3.92 17.95
CA ILE A 75 -30.01 2.98 16.92
C ILE A 75 -31.20 2.13 16.50
N THR A 76 -31.56 2.13 15.23
CA THR A 76 -32.53 1.22 14.63
C THR A 76 -31.79 0.15 13.87
N TYR A 77 -31.73 -1.06 14.45
CA TYR A 77 -31.00 -2.19 13.85
C TYR A 77 -31.98 -3.13 13.15
N THR A 78 -31.67 -3.39 11.87
CA THR A 78 -32.44 -4.31 11.00
C THR A 78 -31.66 -5.60 10.80
N ASN A 79 -32.22 -6.71 11.24
CA ASN A 79 -31.69 -8.06 11.04
C ASN A 79 -32.12 -8.61 9.68
N ASN A 80 -31.26 -8.55 8.68
CA ASN A 80 -31.49 -9.18 7.36
C ASN A 80 -30.88 -10.58 7.26
N SER A 81 -30.18 -11.05 8.32
CA SER A 81 -29.61 -12.39 8.35
C SER A 81 -30.71 -13.47 8.45
N PRO A 82 -30.42 -14.72 8.11
CA PRO A 82 -31.33 -15.84 8.34
C PRO A 82 -31.49 -16.23 9.80
N ASP A 83 -30.70 -15.64 10.71
CA ASP A 83 -30.59 -16.07 12.12
C ASP A 83 -31.46 -15.27 13.05
N ASN A 84 -31.86 -15.91 14.15
CA ASN A 84 -32.46 -15.24 15.31
C ASN A 84 -31.34 -14.67 16.19
N LEU A 85 -31.32 -13.37 16.42
CA LEU A 85 -30.31 -12.73 17.26
C LEU A 85 -30.85 -12.59 18.69
N ASN A 86 -30.25 -13.32 19.64
CA ASN A 86 -30.67 -13.34 21.06
C ASN A 86 -30.01 -12.19 21.86
N TYR A 87 -28.96 -11.60 21.33
CA TYR A 87 -28.22 -10.48 21.88
C TYR A 87 -27.65 -9.62 20.75
N LEU A 88 -27.25 -8.40 21.08
CA LEU A 88 -26.58 -7.48 20.21
C LEU A 88 -25.18 -7.16 20.77
N TRP A 89 -24.22 -6.94 19.90
CA TRP A 89 -22.94 -6.38 20.28
C TRP A 89 -22.82 -4.92 19.80
N VAL A 90 -22.27 -4.09 20.67
CA VAL A 90 -22.00 -2.66 20.42
C VAL A 90 -20.52 -2.40 20.66
N GLN A 91 -19.87 -1.73 19.75
CA GLN A 91 -18.47 -1.31 19.84
C GLN A 91 -18.37 -0.02 20.65
N LEU A 92 -17.48 0.01 21.62
CA LEU A 92 -17.15 1.15 22.47
C LEU A 92 -15.69 1.53 22.26
N ASP A 93 -15.32 1.86 21.03
CA ASP A 93 -13.89 2.02 20.65
C ASP A 93 -13.20 3.16 21.39
N GLN A 94 -13.92 4.19 21.83
CA GLN A 94 -13.38 5.22 22.71
C GLN A 94 -12.78 4.67 24.01
N ASN A 95 -13.20 3.49 24.46
CA ASN A 95 -12.66 2.82 25.65
C ASN A 95 -11.19 2.37 25.47
N VAL A 96 -10.63 2.39 24.26
CA VAL A 96 -9.17 2.27 24.06
C VAL A 96 -8.40 3.36 24.82
N ARG A 97 -9.06 4.46 25.19
CA ARG A 97 -8.54 5.60 25.95
C ARG A 97 -8.97 5.63 27.41
N ALA A 98 -9.68 4.58 27.85
CA ALA A 98 -9.99 4.40 29.24
C ALA A 98 -8.72 4.22 30.06
N LYS A 99 -8.77 4.65 31.31
CA LYS A 99 -7.63 4.59 32.23
C LYS A 99 -7.05 3.17 32.37
N ASP A 100 -7.90 2.14 32.33
CA ASP A 100 -7.54 0.72 32.46
C ASP A 100 -7.43 -0.02 31.09
N SER A 101 -7.29 0.70 29.99
CA SER A 101 -7.27 0.14 28.63
C SER A 101 -6.18 -0.92 28.45
N ASP A 102 -6.56 -2.03 27.82
CA ASP A 102 -5.61 -3.08 27.47
C ASP A 102 -4.62 -2.64 26.39
N SER A 103 -4.97 -1.67 25.54
CA SER A 103 -4.06 -1.05 24.55
C SER A 103 -2.83 -0.45 25.22
N TYR A 104 -2.98 0.16 26.39
CA TYR A 104 -1.83 0.67 27.16
C TYR A 104 -0.98 -0.47 27.73
N LYS A 105 -1.61 -1.54 28.22
CA LYS A 105 -0.90 -2.67 28.85
C LYS A 105 -0.10 -3.50 27.84
N ILE A 106 -0.62 -3.66 26.62
CA ILE A 106 0.07 -4.44 25.56
C ILE A 106 1.09 -3.61 24.77
N SER A 107 1.14 -2.30 24.97
CA SER A 107 2.08 -1.43 24.29
C SER A 107 3.51 -1.78 24.68
N THR A 108 4.35 -2.06 23.69
CA THR A 108 5.76 -2.38 23.90
C THR A 108 6.66 -1.24 23.42
N GLY A 109 7.79 -1.05 24.07
CA GLY A 109 8.78 -0.06 23.68
C GLY A 109 9.92 0.07 24.70
N GLY A 110 11.06 0.56 24.22
CA GLY A 110 12.22 0.85 25.07
C GLY A 110 12.26 2.34 25.47
N MET A 111 12.86 2.62 26.61
CA MET A 111 13.18 3.99 27.01
C MET A 111 14.35 4.53 26.18
N ARG A 112 14.32 5.81 25.89
CA ARG A 112 15.47 6.52 25.33
C ARG A 112 16.54 6.71 26.40
N SER A 113 17.79 6.87 25.99
CA SER A 113 18.92 7.14 26.90
C SER A 113 18.74 8.41 27.73
N LYS A 114 17.85 9.30 27.31
CA LYS A 114 17.51 10.54 28.02
C LYS A 114 15.98 10.65 28.06
N LEU A 115 15.41 10.60 29.25
CA LEU A 115 13.98 10.76 29.50
C LEU A 115 13.69 12.25 29.79
N ASP A 116 12.84 12.86 28.99
CA ASP A 116 12.33 14.21 29.23
C ASP A 116 10.81 14.18 29.47
N PHE A 117 10.22 15.28 29.93
CA PHE A 117 8.78 15.37 30.20
C PHE A 117 7.90 15.02 29.00
N ASN A 118 8.34 15.35 27.78
CA ASN A 118 7.59 15.05 26.56
C ASN A 118 7.64 13.57 26.15
N SER A 119 8.60 12.83 26.73
CA SER A 119 8.78 11.39 26.48
C SER A 119 7.90 10.53 27.38
N ILE A 120 7.37 11.10 28.48
CA ILE A 120 6.50 10.39 29.43
C ILE A 120 5.07 10.45 28.90
N LYS A 121 4.63 9.33 28.32
CA LYS A 121 3.29 9.18 27.73
C LYS A 121 2.50 8.09 28.46
N PRO A 122 1.16 8.07 28.35
CA PRO A 122 0.40 6.90 28.78
C PRO A 122 0.89 5.62 28.11
N GLY A 123 0.80 4.50 28.82
CA GLY A 123 1.21 3.18 28.30
C GLY A 123 2.25 2.48 29.17
N TYR A 124 2.66 3.07 30.26
CA TYR A 124 3.45 2.35 31.27
C TYR A 124 2.57 1.43 32.09
N VAL A 125 3.03 0.23 32.40
CA VAL A 125 2.45 -0.60 33.43
C VAL A 125 2.87 -0.03 34.79
N LEU A 126 1.89 0.36 35.58
CA LEU A 126 2.12 1.07 36.84
C LEU A 126 2.32 0.08 37.99
N GLY A 127 3.37 0.27 38.74
CA GLY A 127 3.78 -0.65 39.83
C GLY A 127 3.03 -0.43 41.14
N ASP A 128 2.48 0.77 41.35
CA ASP A 128 1.78 1.14 42.58
C ASP A 128 0.72 2.24 42.35
N GLU A 129 -0.09 2.50 43.37
CA GLU A 129 -1.16 3.49 43.34
C GLU A 129 -0.64 4.94 43.22
N ASP A 130 0.54 5.25 43.72
CA ASP A 130 1.06 6.62 43.66
C ASP A 130 1.55 6.95 42.26
N ALA A 131 2.20 6.01 41.57
CA ALA A 131 2.51 6.12 40.18
C ALA A 131 1.23 6.30 39.32
N ASP A 132 0.16 5.55 39.62
CA ASP A 132 -1.14 5.68 38.98
C ASP A 132 -1.73 7.09 39.17
N LYS A 133 -1.73 7.62 40.39
CA LYS A 133 -2.23 8.97 40.70
C LYS A 133 -1.46 10.08 39.97
N ILE A 134 -0.18 9.86 39.70
CA ILE A 134 0.69 10.85 39.05
C ILE A 134 0.57 10.77 37.52
N LEU A 135 0.70 9.58 36.95
CA LEU A 135 0.86 9.38 35.50
C LEU A 135 -0.44 9.13 34.75
N ASN A 136 -1.46 8.60 35.42
CA ASN A 136 -2.69 8.11 34.80
C ASN A 136 -3.93 8.90 35.27
N LYS A 137 -3.86 10.22 35.16
CA LYS A 137 -4.96 11.12 35.61
C LYS A 137 -6.12 11.24 34.63
N PHE A 138 -5.86 10.99 33.35
CA PHE A 138 -6.87 11.14 32.30
C PHE A 138 -7.62 9.83 32.09
N ASP A 139 -8.93 9.93 32.06
CA ASP A 139 -9.83 8.84 31.65
C ASP A 139 -10.70 9.34 30.50
N GLY A 140 -10.48 8.78 29.31
CA GLY A 140 -11.19 9.09 28.08
C GLY A 140 -12.20 8.02 27.66
N GLY A 141 -12.44 7.01 28.49
CA GLY A 141 -13.44 5.97 28.22
C GLY A 141 -14.88 6.47 28.28
N PHE A 142 -15.80 5.71 27.64
CA PHE A 142 -17.22 5.98 27.74
C PHE A 142 -17.75 5.79 29.16
N ASN A 143 -18.50 6.76 29.64
CA ASN A 143 -19.45 6.59 30.71
C ASN A 143 -20.85 6.33 30.09
N VAL A 144 -21.30 5.07 30.05
CA VAL A 144 -22.60 4.67 29.54
C VAL A 144 -23.64 4.77 30.70
N GLU A 145 -24.54 5.73 30.59
CA GLU A 145 -25.54 6.01 31.63
C GLU A 145 -26.69 5.02 31.58
N GLY A 146 -26.92 4.35 30.46
CA GLY A 146 -27.93 3.29 30.35
C GLY A 146 -28.32 2.96 28.91
N VAL A 147 -28.92 1.80 28.74
CA VAL A 147 -29.46 1.29 27.48
C VAL A 147 -30.93 0.99 27.66
N VAL A 148 -31.79 1.55 26.80
CA VAL A 148 -33.24 1.41 26.87
C VAL A 148 -33.82 1.10 25.48
N THR A 149 -34.99 0.45 25.46
CA THR A 149 -35.82 0.39 24.25
C THR A 149 -36.53 1.74 24.01
N ILE A 150 -37.07 1.97 22.81
CA ILE A 150 -37.85 3.19 22.50
C ILE A 150 -39.00 3.42 23.53
N GLY A 151 -39.59 2.37 24.06
CA GLY A 151 -40.62 2.45 25.14
C GLY A 151 -40.04 2.69 26.54
N GLY A 152 -38.76 3.08 26.68
CA GLY A 152 -38.14 3.40 27.98
C GLY A 152 -37.78 2.20 28.86
N ARG A 153 -38.01 0.97 28.41
CA ARG A 153 -37.66 -0.24 29.17
C ARG A 153 -36.14 -0.44 29.17
N LYS A 154 -35.55 -0.56 30.36
CA LYS A 154 -34.13 -0.87 30.54
C LYS A 154 -33.80 -2.25 29.95
N LEU A 155 -32.68 -2.34 29.25
CA LEU A 155 -32.08 -3.56 28.77
C LEU A 155 -30.87 -3.93 29.64
N SER A 156 -30.69 -5.23 29.85
CA SER A 156 -29.51 -5.75 30.53
C SER A 156 -28.32 -5.70 29.57
N TYR A 157 -27.18 -5.21 30.04
CA TYR A 157 -25.97 -5.18 29.26
C TYR A 157 -24.74 -5.42 30.14
N VAL A 158 -23.67 -5.88 29.51
CA VAL A 158 -22.34 -6.05 30.12
C VAL A 158 -21.29 -5.38 29.22
N ILE A 159 -20.44 -4.56 29.81
CA ILE A 159 -19.29 -3.94 29.11
C ILE A 159 -18.06 -4.74 29.47
N ASN A 160 -17.35 -5.19 28.43
CA ASN A 160 -16.02 -5.77 28.51
C ASN A 160 -15.06 -4.93 27.64
N LYS A 161 -14.34 -4.00 28.27
CA LYS A 161 -13.41 -3.10 27.61
C LYS A 161 -14.06 -2.32 26.46
N THR A 162 -13.67 -2.59 25.21
CA THR A 162 -14.20 -1.90 24.02
C THR A 162 -15.47 -2.52 23.44
N MET A 163 -16.05 -3.50 24.10
CA MET A 163 -17.27 -4.19 23.63
C MET A 163 -18.37 -4.18 24.67
N MET A 164 -19.61 -3.93 24.24
CA MET A 164 -20.80 -4.04 25.08
C MET A 164 -21.77 -5.06 24.48
N ARG A 165 -22.14 -6.05 25.27
CA ARG A 165 -23.19 -7.02 24.93
C ARG A 165 -24.51 -6.57 25.54
N ILE A 166 -25.57 -6.58 24.74
CA ILE A 166 -26.96 -6.27 25.18
C ILE A 166 -27.80 -7.50 24.99
N ASP A 167 -28.32 -8.07 26.08
CA ASP A 167 -29.16 -9.25 26.03
C ASP A 167 -30.62 -8.88 25.72
N LEU A 168 -31.23 -9.58 24.76
CA LEU A 168 -32.57 -9.33 24.29
C LEU A 168 -33.56 -10.27 25.03
N LYS A 169 -34.67 -9.71 25.57
CA LYS A 169 -35.72 -10.54 26.20
C LYS A 169 -36.46 -11.44 25.20
N LYS A 170 -36.50 -11.03 23.94
CA LYS A 170 -37.03 -11.81 22.80
C LYS A 170 -36.04 -11.71 21.66
N PRO A 171 -35.76 -12.80 20.96
CA PRO A 171 -34.85 -12.76 19.80
C PRO A 171 -35.32 -11.76 18.74
N LEU A 172 -34.37 -11.04 18.14
CA LEU A 172 -34.61 -10.26 16.93
C LEU A 172 -34.64 -11.24 15.75
N LYS A 173 -35.80 -11.46 15.19
CA LYS A 173 -36.04 -12.45 14.13
C LYS A 173 -35.45 -11.98 12.78
N PRO A 174 -35.21 -12.89 11.83
CA PRO A 174 -34.92 -12.54 10.45
C PRO A 174 -35.93 -11.54 9.88
N ARG A 175 -35.44 -10.60 9.08
CA ARG A 175 -36.21 -9.54 8.40
C ARG A 175 -37.03 -8.66 9.36
N SER A 176 -36.59 -8.55 10.61
CA SER A 176 -37.21 -7.67 11.59
C SER A 176 -36.25 -6.61 12.09
N LYS A 177 -36.79 -5.56 12.71
CA LYS A 177 -35.99 -4.46 13.25
C LYS A 177 -36.35 -4.16 14.70
N MET A 178 -35.38 -3.61 15.43
CA MET A 178 -35.62 -3.05 16.76
C MET A 178 -34.85 -1.76 16.94
N SER A 179 -35.32 -0.93 17.87
CA SER A 179 -34.62 0.30 18.20
C SER A 179 -34.25 0.32 19.68
N ILE A 180 -33.03 0.73 19.95
CA ILE A 180 -32.47 0.92 21.29
C ILE A 180 -31.95 2.36 21.40
N SER A 181 -31.94 2.90 22.60
CA SER A 181 -31.33 4.23 22.83
C SER A 181 -30.26 4.11 23.92
N ILE A 182 -29.20 4.83 23.73
CA ILE A 182 -28.01 4.85 24.61
C ILE A 182 -27.71 6.31 24.97
N ARG A 183 -27.45 6.57 26.25
CA ARG A 183 -26.95 7.85 26.75
C ARG A 183 -25.53 7.65 27.24
N TRP A 184 -24.64 8.55 26.86
CA TRP A 184 -23.22 8.43 27.15
C TRP A 184 -22.51 9.79 27.22
N ASN A 185 -21.34 9.81 27.86
CA ASN A 185 -20.42 10.95 27.85
C ASN A 185 -18.97 10.44 27.99
N TYR A 186 -18.00 11.29 27.65
CA TYR A 186 -16.58 11.04 27.90
C TYR A 186 -15.78 12.36 27.85
N ASN A 187 -14.52 12.31 28.36
CA ASN A 187 -13.55 13.40 28.27
C ASN A 187 -12.72 13.29 26.99
N ILE A 188 -12.60 14.39 26.25
CA ILE A 188 -11.82 14.45 25.00
C ILE A 188 -10.35 14.63 25.34
N GLN A 189 -9.48 13.80 24.81
CA GLN A 189 -8.03 13.83 25.05
C GLN A 189 -7.33 14.96 24.30
N ASP A 190 -6.22 15.46 24.88
CA ASP A 190 -5.21 16.19 24.13
C ASP A 190 -4.44 15.21 23.23
N ARG A 191 -4.79 15.18 21.95
CA ARG A 191 -4.19 14.24 20.99
C ARG A 191 -2.73 14.55 20.67
N MET A 192 -2.31 15.80 20.86
CA MET A 192 -0.92 16.20 20.60
C MET A 192 0.02 15.64 21.68
N PHE A 193 -0.48 15.45 22.89
CA PHE A 193 0.26 14.84 24.00
C PHE A 193 0.06 13.31 24.04
N MET A 194 -1.19 12.85 24.04
CA MET A 194 -1.54 11.45 24.24
C MET A 194 -1.35 10.59 22.98
N GLY A 195 -1.31 11.23 21.82
CA GLY A 195 -1.32 10.53 20.54
C GLY A 195 -2.73 10.06 20.15
N GLY A 196 -2.81 9.20 19.13
CA GLY A 196 -4.06 8.73 18.56
C GLY A 196 -4.70 9.74 17.60
N ARG A 197 -5.84 9.35 17.02
CA ARG A 197 -6.51 10.12 15.96
C ARG A 197 -7.56 11.09 16.48
N PRO A 198 -8.55 10.70 17.33
CA PRO A 198 -9.49 11.63 17.93
C PRO A 198 -8.89 12.43 19.08
N GLY A 199 -9.49 13.57 19.35
CA GLY A 199 -9.10 14.44 20.43
C GLY A 199 -9.09 15.93 20.03
N TYR A 200 -8.42 16.74 20.79
CA TYR A 200 -8.25 18.15 20.46
C TYR A 200 -6.75 18.49 20.25
N GLU A 201 -6.52 19.54 19.47
CA GLU A 201 -5.28 20.30 19.42
C GLU A 201 -5.53 21.67 20.07
N PHE A 202 -4.64 22.09 20.96
CA PHE A 202 -4.69 23.39 21.61
C PHE A 202 -3.67 24.37 21.01
N PHE A 203 -4.14 25.50 20.52
CA PHE A 203 -3.30 26.55 19.95
C PHE A 203 -2.97 27.59 21.01
N LYS A 204 -1.74 27.52 21.53
CA LYS A 204 -1.26 28.41 22.60
C LYS A 204 -1.26 29.90 22.22
N SER A 205 -1.10 30.21 20.90
CA SER A 205 -1.02 31.58 20.39
C SER A 205 -2.29 32.40 20.61
N ASP A 206 -3.44 31.72 20.57
CA ASP A 206 -4.76 32.35 20.62
C ASP A 206 -5.72 31.66 21.58
N SER A 207 -5.24 30.64 22.31
CA SER A 207 -5.98 29.85 23.29
C SER A 207 -7.26 29.20 22.70
N ASN A 208 -7.22 28.74 21.45
CA ASN A 208 -8.31 28.04 20.79
C ASN A 208 -8.04 26.54 20.67
N TYR A 209 -9.13 25.80 20.45
CA TYR A 209 -9.11 24.37 20.25
C TYR A 209 -9.58 24.02 18.84
N LEU A 210 -9.00 22.96 18.28
CA LEU A 210 -9.50 22.26 17.10
C LEU A 210 -9.83 20.83 17.53
N TYR A 211 -11.08 20.44 17.41
CA TYR A 211 -11.58 19.13 17.80
C TYR A 211 -11.68 18.22 16.59
N THR A 212 -11.09 17.03 16.67
CA THR A 212 -11.27 15.89 15.75
C THR A 212 -12.06 14.83 16.48
N ILE A 213 -13.33 14.63 16.11
CA ILE A 213 -14.25 13.75 16.81
C ILE A 213 -14.54 12.54 15.96
N CYS A 214 -13.79 11.46 16.26
CA CYS A 214 -13.77 10.16 15.61
C CYS A 214 -13.97 9.07 16.67
N GLN A 215 -14.55 7.90 16.33
CA GLN A 215 -14.77 6.78 17.27
C GLN A 215 -15.58 7.20 18.51
N TRP A 216 -16.51 8.12 18.36
CA TRP A 216 -17.02 8.99 19.41
C TRP A 216 -18.40 8.61 19.96
N PHE A 217 -19.09 7.63 19.38
CA PHE A 217 -20.39 7.14 19.80
C PHE A 217 -20.42 5.62 19.82
N PRO A 218 -21.27 4.96 20.61
CA PRO A 218 -21.46 3.51 20.60
C PRO A 218 -21.99 3.05 19.24
N ARG A 219 -21.33 2.06 18.60
CA ARG A 219 -21.65 1.60 17.25
C ARG A 219 -22.05 0.13 17.25
N MET A 220 -23.08 -0.24 16.48
CA MET A 220 -23.41 -1.65 16.28
C MET A 220 -22.21 -2.39 15.72
N ALA A 221 -21.83 -3.50 16.34
CA ALA A 221 -20.88 -4.43 15.74
C ALA A 221 -21.53 -5.09 14.53
N MET A 222 -20.73 -5.36 13.51
CA MET A 222 -21.21 -6.07 12.33
C MET A 222 -21.56 -7.51 12.65
N TYR A 223 -22.65 -8.01 12.08
CA TYR A 223 -22.98 -9.42 12.00
C TYR A 223 -23.03 -9.84 10.54
N ASN A 224 -22.15 -10.75 10.13
CA ASN A 224 -21.97 -11.11 8.72
C ASN A 224 -21.95 -12.64 8.50
N ASP A 225 -21.97 -13.03 7.21
CA ASP A 225 -21.96 -14.42 6.75
C ASP A 225 -20.61 -15.13 6.93
N VAL A 226 -19.53 -14.41 7.25
CA VAL A 226 -18.16 -14.95 7.33
C VAL A 226 -17.80 -15.34 8.76
N TYR A 227 -18.05 -14.46 9.73
CA TYR A 227 -17.62 -14.61 11.12
C TYR A 227 -18.76 -14.53 12.15
N GLY A 228 -20.02 -14.28 11.71
CA GLY A 228 -21.07 -13.91 12.63
C GLY A 228 -20.81 -12.55 13.25
N TRP A 229 -20.89 -12.40 14.57
CA TRP A 229 -20.58 -11.15 15.25
C TRP A 229 -19.09 -10.80 15.22
N GLN A 230 -18.78 -9.61 14.74
CA GLN A 230 -17.45 -9.01 14.84
C GLN A 230 -17.27 -8.33 16.21
N ASN A 231 -17.01 -9.12 17.23
CA ASN A 231 -16.96 -8.69 18.63
C ASN A 231 -15.54 -8.70 19.22
N LYS A 232 -14.50 -8.60 18.37
CA LYS A 232 -13.11 -8.50 18.82
C LYS A 232 -12.85 -7.14 19.47
N GLN A 233 -12.02 -7.15 20.53
CA GLN A 233 -11.59 -5.93 21.19
C GLN A 233 -10.83 -5.02 20.20
N PHE A 234 -11.02 -3.71 20.32
CA PHE A 234 -10.21 -2.72 19.63
C PHE A 234 -8.99 -2.39 20.49
N LEU A 235 -7.80 -2.67 19.99
CA LEU A 235 -6.54 -2.46 20.70
C LEU A 235 -5.70 -1.30 20.07
N GLY A 236 -6.25 -0.64 19.06
CA GLY A 236 -5.64 0.52 18.42
C GLY A 236 -5.15 0.29 16.98
N ARG A 237 -5.27 -0.94 16.47
CA ARG A 237 -4.96 -1.28 15.08
C ARG A 237 -6.12 -2.07 14.46
N GLY A 238 -6.26 -2.00 13.13
CA GLY A 238 -7.37 -2.60 12.42
C GLY A 238 -8.67 -1.89 12.79
N GLU A 239 -9.04 -0.87 12.01
CA GLU A 239 -9.92 0.18 12.48
C GLU A 239 -11.34 -0.30 12.68
N PHE A 240 -12.06 -0.63 11.62
CA PHE A 240 -13.49 -0.88 11.75
C PHE A 240 -13.99 -1.99 10.83
N THR A 241 -15.14 -2.55 11.23
CA THR A 241 -16.03 -3.28 10.34
C THR A 241 -17.46 -3.01 10.82
N LEU A 242 -18.25 -2.29 10.03
CA LEU A 242 -19.54 -1.71 10.40
C LEU A 242 -20.56 -1.87 9.29
N ASP A 243 -21.83 -2.07 9.67
CA ASP A 243 -22.96 -2.11 8.74
C ASP A 243 -23.30 -0.71 8.22
N PHE A 244 -23.81 -0.63 6.99
CA PHE A 244 -24.34 0.62 6.44
C PHE A 244 -25.65 1.02 7.09
N GLY A 245 -25.89 2.34 7.15
CA GLY A 245 -27.14 2.92 7.64
C GLY A 245 -27.30 4.37 7.26
N ASP A 246 -28.43 4.97 7.66
CA ASP A 246 -28.69 6.40 7.54
C ASP A 246 -28.43 7.07 8.90
N TYR A 247 -27.89 8.28 8.83
CA TYR A 247 -27.54 9.07 10.00
C TYR A 247 -28.26 10.42 9.96
N ASP A 248 -28.89 10.81 11.07
CA ASP A 248 -29.41 12.16 11.35
C ASP A 248 -28.77 12.67 12.65
N VAL A 249 -27.79 13.55 12.53
CA VAL A 249 -26.94 13.95 13.64
C VAL A 249 -27.09 15.45 13.91
N ARG A 250 -27.39 15.79 15.17
CA ARG A 250 -27.49 17.16 15.67
C ARG A 250 -26.31 17.45 16.58
N ILE A 251 -25.43 18.38 16.16
CA ILE A 251 -24.18 18.71 16.81
C ILE A 251 -24.30 20.11 17.40
N THR A 252 -24.37 20.20 18.72
CA THR A 252 -24.47 21.44 19.47
C THR A 252 -23.09 21.88 19.97
N VAL A 253 -22.63 23.02 19.50
CA VAL A 253 -21.30 23.60 19.80
C VAL A 253 -21.44 25.10 20.17
N PRO A 254 -20.41 25.77 20.72
CA PRO A 254 -20.41 27.22 20.87
C PRO A 254 -20.77 27.92 19.56
N ALA A 255 -21.52 29.03 19.64
CA ALA A 255 -22.11 29.68 18.46
C ALA A 255 -21.08 30.28 17.48
N ASP A 256 -19.83 30.44 17.92
CA ASP A 256 -18.68 30.91 17.14
C ASP A 256 -17.85 29.77 16.52
N HIS A 257 -18.20 28.51 16.78
CA HIS A 257 -17.59 27.38 16.14
C HIS A 257 -18.15 27.11 14.73
N VAL A 258 -17.29 26.69 13.83
CA VAL A 258 -17.64 26.15 12.53
C VAL A 258 -17.50 24.62 12.61
N VAL A 259 -18.47 23.90 12.06
CA VAL A 259 -18.51 22.44 12.08
C VAL A 259 -18.44 21.88 10.66
N ALA A 260 -17.63 20.86 10.45
CA ALA A 260 -17.70 19.98 9.29
C ALA A 260 -17.96 18.55 9.75
N ALA A 261 -18.75 17.80 8.99
CA ALA A 261 -19.14 16.45 9.38
C ALA A 261 -19.44 15.56 8.16
N THR A 262 -19.49 14.25 8.39
CA THR A 262 -20.06 13.28 7.45
C THR A 262 -21.47 13.70 7.03
N GLY A 263 -21.73 13.77 5.72
CA GLY A 263 -23.05 14.07 5.18
C GLY A 263 -23.30 15.54 4.82
N GLU A 264 -24.53 15.86 4.52
CA GLU A 264 -24.98 17.19 4.10
C GLU A 264 -25.53 18.02 5.25
N LEU A 265 -25.11 19.27 5.34
CA LEU A 265 -25.67 20.26 6.27
C LEU A 265 -27.13 20.57 5.88
N GLN A 266 -28.07 20.34 6.83
CA GLN A 266 -29.51 20.46 6.61
C GLN A 266 -30.07 21.82 6.95
N ASN A 267 -29.45 22.57 7.89
CA ASN A 267 -29.95 23.80 8.43
C ASN A 267 -29.00 24.99 8.22
N SER A 268 -28.46 25.12 7.02
CA SER A 268 -27.51 26.18 6.65
C SER A 268 -28.04 27.59 6.95
N MET A 269 -29.34 27.82 6.78
CA MET A 269 -29.98 29.09 7.06
C MET A 269 -29.93 29.49 8.55
N GLU A 270 -29.79 28.56 9.48
CA GLU A 270 -29.72 28.80 10.92
C GLU A 270 -28.29 29.02 11.43
N VAL A 271 -27.33 28.37 10.77
CA VAL A 271 -25.94 28.31 11.27
C VAL A 271 -24.95 29.15 10.46
N LEU A 272 -25.27 29.52 9.22
CA LEU A 272 -24.44 30.33 8.32
C LEU A 272 -25.05 31.71 8.10
N THR A 273 -24.20 32.66 7.75
CA THR A 273 -24.63 34.00 7.31
C THR A 273 -25.14 33.94 5.87
N LYS A 274 -25.95 34.91 5.46
CA LYS A 274 -26.42 35.05 4.07
C LYS A 274 -25.23 35.06 3.08
N THR A 275 -24.18 35.81 3.38
CA THR A 275 -22.96 35.88 2.54
C THR A 275 -22.30 34.53 2.36
N GLN A 276 -22.18 33.72 3.42
CA GLN A 276 -21.61 32.39 3.35
C GLN A 276 -22.48 31.43 2.51
N ILE A 277 -23.81 31.54 2.65
CA ILE A 277 -24.76 30.75 1.81
C ILE A 277 -24.62 31.13 0.33
N ASP A 278 -24.51 32.41 0.01
CA ASP A 278 -24.35 32.84 -1.38
C ASP A 278 -23.00 32.39 -1.97
N ARG A 279 -21.90 32.44 -1.20
CA ARG A 279 -20.61 31.90 -1.57
C ARG A 279 -20.67 30.36 -1.78
N MET A 280 -21.44 29.62 -0.97
CA MET A 280 -21.67 28.16 -1.18
C MET A 280 -22.37 27.89 -2.51
N LYS A 281 -23.38 28.68 -2.89
CA LYS A 281 -24.06 28.53 -4.19
C LYS A 281 -23.09 28.84 -5.34
N GLN A 282 -22.25 29.86 -5.21
CA GLN A 282 -21.20 30.16 -6.18
C GLN A 282 -20.20 28.98 -6.29
N ALA A 283 -19.73 28.46 -5.17
CA ALA A 283 -18.80 27.31 -5.14
C ALA A 283 -19.36 26.08 -5.85
N LYS A 284 -20.66 25.79 -5.69
CA LYS A 284 -21.33 24.66 -6.35
C LYS A 284 -21.32 24.77 -7.88
N ALA A 285 -21.30 25.98 -8.41
CA ALA A 285 -21.27 26.26 -9.86
C ALA A 285 -19.83 26.44 -10.39
N SER A 286 -18.83 26.57 -9.50
CA SER A 286 -17.43 26.83 -9.83
C SER A 286 -16.64 25.54 -9.92
N ASP A 287 -15.75 25.43 -10.89
CA ASP A 287 -14.70 24.41 -11.03
C ASP A 287 -13.36 24.83 -10.39
N GLU A 288 -13.32 26.02 -9.77
CA GLU A 288 -12.23 26.54 -8.95
C GLU A 288 -12.70 26.78 -7.51
N PRO A 289 -11.81 26.65 -6.49
CA PRO A 289 -12.17 26.90 -5.10
C PRO A 289 -12.68 28.31 -4.84
N VAL A 290 -13.82 28.40 -4.16
CA VAL A 290 -14.44 29.66 -3.66
C VAL A 290 -14.37 29.66 -2.14
N ILE A 291 -13.85 30.70 -1.55
CA ILE A 291 -13.75 30.86 -0.09
C ILE A 291 -15.13 31.16 0.49
N ILE A 292 -15.62 30.25 1.32
CA ILE A 292 -16.92 30.36 2.01
C ILE A 292 -16.77 31.16 3.31
N ILE A 293 -15.74 30.80 4.13
CA ILE A 293 -15.35 31.51 5.35
C ILE A 293 -13.92 31.99 5.17
N THR A 294 -13.74 33.32 5.15
CA THR A 294 -12.41 33.93 4.96
C THR A 294 -11.56 33.82 6.21
N GLN A 295 -10.24 33.98 6.06
CA GLN A 295 -9.33 34.06 7.20
C GLN A 295 -9.72 35.14 8.19
N GLY A 296 -10.12 36.34 7.72
CA GLY A 296 -10.57 37.42 8.58
C GLY A 296 -11.84 37.11 9.37
N GLU A 297 -12.79 36.35 8.77
CA GLU A 297 -13.99 35.86 9.48
C GLU A 297 -13.61 34.80 10.54
N ALA A 298 -12.67 33.91 10.25
CA ALA A 298 -12.15 32.90 11.19
C ALA A 298 -11.41 33.58 12.37
N GLU A 299 -10.56 34.57 12.12
CA GLU A 299 -9.85 35.34 13.16
C GLU A 299 -10.79 36.14 14.06
N LYS A 300 -11.94 36.57 13.52
CA LYS A 300 -13.00 37.19 14.31
C LYS A 300 -13.67 36.15 15.24
N ASN A 301 -13.94 34.97 14.75
CA ASN A 301 -14.47 33.85 15.56
C ASN A 301 -13.48 33.44 16.66
N GLU A 302 -12.19 33.39 16.38
CA GLU A 302 -11.13 33.07 17.36
C GLU A 302 -11.19 33.99 18.61
N LYS A 303 -11.61 35.22 18.44
CA LYS A 303 -11.70 36.26 19.51
C LYS A 303 -13.06 36.28 20.21
N SER A 304 -14.11 35.70 19.64
CA SER A 304 -15.50 35.90 20.06
C SER A 304 -15.84 35.31 21.43
N ARG A 305 -15.36 34.07 21.73
CA ARG A 305 -15.61 33.35 23.01
C ARG A 305 -17.09 33.29 23.38
N SER A 306 -17.94 32.98 22.42
CA SER A 306 -19.40 32.96 22.62
C SER A 306 -19.81 31.98 23.71
N LYS A 307 -20.71 32.43 24.60
CA LYS A 307 -21.40 31.58 25.61
C LYS A 307 -22.72 31.00 25.08
N LYS A 308 -23.18 31.48 23.90
CA LYS A 308 -24.34 30.93 23.20
C LYS A 308 -23.94 29.66 22.44
N PHE A 309 -24.91 28.84 22.12
CA PHE A 309 -24.74 27.60 21.37
C PHE A 309 -25.49 27.69 20.04
N LYS A 310 -25.00 26.94 19.04
CA LYS A 310 -25.65 26.63 17.76
C LYS A 310 -25.72 25.11 17.60
N THR A 311 -26.79 24.64 16.97
CA THR A 311 -26.92 23.22 16.61
C THR A 311 -26.82 23.08 15.09
N TRP A 312 -25.80 22.35 14.64
CA TRP A 312 -25.59 21.99 13.25
C TRP A 312 -26.25 20.64 13.03
N ARG A 313 -27.08 20.50 12.00
CA ARG A 313 -27.76 19.24 11.67
C ARG A 313 -27.21 18.69 10.36
N TYR A 314 -26.71 17.46 10.41
CA TYR A 314 -26.19 16.73 9.26
C TYR A 314 -26.99 15.47 8.99
N LYS A 315 -27.18 15.15 7.71
CA LYS A 315 -27.74 13.86 7.27
C LYS A 315 -26.80 13.18 6.32
N ALA A 316 -26.58 11.89 6.55
CA ALA A 316 -25.83 11.02 5.65
C ALA A 316 -26.66 9.77 5.34
N LYS A 317 -26.70 9.34 4.08
CA LYS A 317 -27.45 8.17 3.64
C LYS A 317 -26.50 7.07 3.26
N ASN A 318 -26.82 5.86 3.72
CA ASN A 318 -26.09 4.64 3.37
C ASN A 318 -24.57 4.75 3.60
N VAL A 319 -24.20 5.19 4.80
CA VAL A 319 -22.81 5.29 5.26
C VAL A 319 -22.56 4.31 6.39
N ARG A 320 -21.34 3.91 6.58
CA ARG A 320 -20.98 2.94 7.65
C ARG A 320 -20.62 3.59 8.98
N ASP A 321 -20.28 4.86 8.99
CA ASP A 321 -19.82 5.59 10.18
C ASP A 321 -20.03 7.10 10.03
N PHE A 322 -19.73 7.86 11.09
CA PHE A 322 -19.91 9.29 11.14
C PHE A 322 -18.82 9.95 11.98
N ALA A 323 -18.17 10.99 11.43
CA ALA A 323 -17.24 11.83 12.17
C ALA A 323 -17.58 13.32 12.00
N PHE A 324 -17.05 14.16 12.91
CA PHE A 324 -17.13 15.59 12.77
C PHE A 324 -15.90 16.30 13.36
N THR A 325 -15.74 17.56 12.98
CA THR A 325 -14.75 18.47 13.53
C THR A 325 -15.42 19.78 13.92
N SER A 326 -14.84 20.48 14.87
CA SER A 326 -15.36 21.76 15.36
C SER A 326 -14.23 22.68 15.82
N SER A 327 -14.23 23.91 15.33
CA SER A 327 -13.26 24.94 15.76
C SER A 327 -13.75 26.35 15.46
N ARG A 328 -13.26 27.33 16.21
CA ARG A 328 -13.36 28.75 15.85
C ARG A 328 -12.43 29.16 14.72
N LYS A 329 -11.37 28.38 14.50
CA LYS A 329 -10.24 28.69 13.63
C LYS A 329 -10.48 28.41 12.15
N PHE A 330 -11.59 27.75 11.78
CA PHE A 330 -11.77 27.28 10.43
C PHE A 330 -12.01 28.38 9.38
N ILE A 331 -11.07 28.46 8.45
CA ILE A 331 -11.25 28.92 7.09
C ILE A 331 -11.93 27.79 6.34
N TRP A 332 -12.82 28.09 5.40
CA TRP A 332 -13.53 27.09 4.62
C TRP A 332 -13.61 27.54 3.18
N ASP A 333 -13.16 26.69 2.27
CA ASP A 333 -13.35 26.84 0.83
C ASP A 333 -13.99 25.59 0.21
N ALA A 334 -14.56 25.77 -0.99
CA ALA A 334 -15.26 24.69 -1.69
C ALA A 334 -15.29 24.91 -3.20
N MET A 335 -15.47 23.81 -3.97
CA MET A 335 -15.75 23.84 -5.41
C MET A 335 -16.67 22.69 -5.82
N GLY A 336 -17.32 22.81 -6.99
CA GLY A 336 -18.15 21.78 -7.56
C GLY A 336 -17.35 20.78 -8.40
N VAL A 337 -17.61 19.49 -8.22
CA VAL A 337 -17.08 18.41 -9.07
C VAL A 337 -18.24 17.70 -9.77
N LYS A 338 -18.27 17.75 -11.09
CA LYS A 338 -19.37 17.21 -11.89
C LYS A 338 -19.20 15.70 -12.16
N PHE A 339 -20.27 14.94 -11.94
CA PHE A 339 -20.44 13.54 -12.32
C PHE A 339 -21.78 13.39 -13.05
N GLY A 340 -21.75 13.47 -14.39
CA GLY A 340 -22.96 13.54 -15.19
C GLY A 340 -23.85 14.75 -14.80
N SER A 341 -25.07 14.50 -14.37
CA SER A 341 -26.02 15.54 -13.90
C SER A 341 -25.83 15.94 -12.41
N ARG A 342 -25.01 15.20 -11.66
CA ARG A 342 -24.78 15.48 -10.24
C ARG A 342 -23.55 16.37 -10.06
N THR A 343 -23.60 17.23 -9.03
CA THR A 343 -22.44 18.00 -8.56
C THR A 343 -22.13 17.60 -7.14
N VAL A 344 -20.90 17.14 -6.90
CA VAL A 344 -20.34 16.85 -5.58
C VAL A 344 -19.59 18.09 -5.09
N MET A 345 -19.79 18.48 -3.84
CA MET A 345 -19.06 19.59 -3.24
C MET A 345 -17.74 19.09 -2.65
N ALA A 346 -16.62 19.42 -3.29
CA ALA A 346 -15.29 19.25 -2.72
C ALA A 346 -15.02 20.44 -1.79
N MET A 347 -14.63 20.18 -0.52
CA MET A 347 -14.49 21.21 0.51
C MET A 347 -13.21 21.02 1.32
N SER A 348 -12.68 22.12 1.83
CA SER A 348 -11.57 22.09 2.79
C SER A 348 -11.85 23.03 3.97
N TYR A 349 -11.54 22.53 5.18
CA TYR A 349 -11.60 23.28 6.44
C TYR A 349 -10.23 23.28 7.09
N TYR A 350 -9.70 24.43 7.40
CA TYR A 350 -8.33 24.55 7.92
C TYR A 350 -8.12 25.81 8.75
N PRO A 351 -7.22 25.79 9.75
CA PRO A 351 -6.81 26.97 10.48
C PRO A 351 -5.83 27.81 9.66
N LYS A 352 -5.67 29.09 9.98
CA LYS A 352 -4.73 30.01 9.32
C LYS A 352 -3.26 29.49 9.30
N GLU A 353 -2.89 28.68 10.26
CA GLU A 353 -1.58 28.05 10.37
C GLU A 353 -1.28 27.08 9.21
N ALA A 354 -2.30 26.68 8.46
CA ALA A 354 -2.17 25.83 7.27
C ALA A 354 -1.98 26.62 5.97
N ASN A 355 -2.20 27.96 6.00
CA ASN A 355 -2.00 28.81 4.83
C ASN A 355 -0.50 29.12 4.60
N PRO A 356 -0.07 29.25 3.34
CA PRO A 356 -0.86 29.25 2.09
C PRO A 356 -1.09 27.86 1.45
N LEU A 357 -0.65 26.78 2.07
CA LEU A 357 -0.68 25.44 1.46
C LEU A 357 -2.10 24.95 1.22
N TYR A 358 -2.97 25.01 2.24
CA TYR A 358 -4.32 24.46 2.14
C TYR A 358 -5.17 25.22 1.15
N GLU A 359 -5.18 26.55 1.20
CA GLU A 359 -5.90 27.38 0.24
C GLU A 359 -5.48 27.12 -1.21
N ARG A 360 -4.17 26.86 -1.43
CA ARG A 360 -3.64 26.62 -2.77
C ARG A 360 -3.96 25.23 -3.31
N TYR A 361 -3.90 24.18 -2.47
CA TYR A 361 -3.85 22.81 -2.97
C TYR A 361 -4.98 21.91 -2.45
N SER A 362 -5.53 22.13 -1.23
CA SER A 362 -6.34 21.13 -0.56
C SER A 362 -7.61 20.77 -1.34
N THR A 363 -8.48 21.71 -1.63
CA THR A 363 -9.75 21.46 -2.33
C THR A 363 -9.53 20.97 -3.76
N ARG A 364 -8.45 21.44 -4.42
CA ARG A 364 -8.04 20.90 -5.73
C ARG A 364 -7.62 19.43 -5.64
N ALA A 365 -6.90 19.04 -4.58
CA ALA A 365 -6.51 17.65 -4.36
C ALA A 365 -7.73 16.77 -4.07
N VAL A 366 -8.72 17.24 -3.29
CA VAL A 366 -10.01 16.56 -3.11
C VAL A 366 -10.69 16.32 -4.46
N ALA A 367 -10.87 17.37 -5.26
CA ALA A 367 -11.53 17.29 -6.56
C ALA A 367 -10.78 16.37 -7.54
N HIS A 368 -9.45 16.43 -7.55
CA HIS A 368 -8.60 15.55 -8.35
C HIS A 368 -8.78 14.09 -7.96
N THR A 369 -8.71 13.79 -6.67
CA THR A 369 -8.90 12.42 -6.15
C THR A 369 -10.23 11.85 -6.56
N LEU A 370 -11.32 12.61 -6.41
CA LEU A 370 -12.66 12.17 -6.84
C LEU A 370 -12.72 11.81 -8.33
N ARG A 371 -12.09 12.62 -9.19
CA ARG A 371 -12.05 12.35 -10.64
C ARG A 371 -11.25 11.10 -10.97
N VAL A 372 -10.06 10.96 -10.39
CA VAL A 372 -9.17 9.84 -10.70
C VAL A 372 -9.70 8.52 -10.14
N TYR A 373 -10.15 8.50 -8.89
CA TYR A 373 -10.71 7.28 -8.31
C TYR A 373 -11.99 6.85 -9.03
N SER A 374 -12.85 7.80 -9.42
CA SER A 374 -14.04 7.47 -10.23
C SER A 374 -13.68 6.88 -11.61
N LYS A 375 -12.60 7.33 -12.22
CA LYS A 375 -12.10 6.77 -13.49
C LYS A 375 -11.76 5.27 -13.36
N TYR A 376 -11.13 4.87 -12.27
CA TYR A 376 -10.66 3.49 -12.04
C TYR A 376 -11.67 2.59 -11.31
N THR A 377 -12.74 3.16 -10.72
CA THR A 377 -13.72 2.43 -9.92
C THR A 377 -15.17 2.70 -10.39
N PHE A 378 -15.85 3.60 -9.73
CA PHE A 378 -17.23 4.05 -10.00
C PHE A 378 -17.37 5.53 -9.68
N ASP A 379 -18.34 6.20 -10.26
CA ASP A 379 -18.63 7.61 -9.94
C ASP A 379 -18.95 7.79 -8.47
N TYR A 380 -18.26 8.72 -7.82
CA TYR A 380 -18.45 8.99 -6.39
C TYR A 380 -19.93 9.27 -6.06
N PRO A 381 -20.59 8.46 -5.19
CA PRO A 381 -22.05 8.52 -5.07
C PRO A 381 -22.54 9.58 -4.06
N TYR A 382 -21.69 10.03 -3.13
CA TYR A 382 -22.07 10.94 -2.06
C TYR A 382 -22.06 12.41 -2.51
N PRO A 383 -22.81 13.29 -1.81
CA PRO A 383 -22.97 14.70 -2.22
C PRO A 383 -21.79 15.59 -1.88
N VAL A 384 -20.95 15.21 -0.93
CA VAL A 384 -19.83 16.03 -0.44
C VAL A 384 -18.57 15.18 -0.26
N ALA A 385 -17.41 15.83 -0.32
CA ALA A 385 -16.11 15.26 0.03
C ALA A 385 -15.27 16.34 0.73
N ILE A 386 -14.85 16.08 1.95
CA ILE A 386 -14.32 17.09 2.86
C ILE A 386 -12.90 16.73 3.30
N SER A 387 -11.96 17.64 3.14
CA SER A 387 -10.61 17.60 3.71
C SER A 387 -10.53 18.56 4.91
N VAL A 388 -10.06 18.08 6.06
CA VAL A 388 -9.87 18.90 7.26
C VAL A 388 -8.40 18.91 7.65
N GLU A 389 -7.79 20.08 7.76
CA GLU A 389 -6.49 20.17 8.41
C GLU A 389 -6.66 20.05 9.93
N ALA A 390 -6.11 18.99 10.47
CA ALA A 390 -6.15 18.68 11.89
C ALA A 390 -4.84 18.05 12.40
N ASN A 391 -3.73 18.24 11.64
CA ASN A 391 -2.44 17.61 11.89
C ASN A 391 -2.56 16.10 12.11
N ASN A 392 -3.31 15.42 11.22
CA ASN A 392 -3.75 14.04 11.35
C ASN A 392 -3.60 13.27 10.02
N GLY A 393 -3.94 12.00 10.02
CA GLY A 393 -4.23 11.13 8.89
C GLY A 393 -5.34 10.19 9.34
N MET A 394 -6.59 10.42 8.91
CA MET A 394 -7.76 9.65 9.33
C MET A 394 -8.93 9.88 8.38
N GLU A 395 -9.60 8.83 8.07
CA GLU A 395 -10.71 8.78 7.14
C GLU A 395 -12.05 8.46 7.83
N TYR A 396 -13.12 9.00 7.25
CA TYR A 396 -14.52 8.67 7.51
C TYR A 396 -15.36 8.88 6.25
N PRO A 397 -16.57 8.35 6.16
CA PRO A 397 -17.42 8.62 5.00
C PRO A 397 -17.53 10.13 4.75
N MET A 398 -17.16 10.59 3.57
CA MET A 398 -17.24 11.99 3.12
C MET A 398 -16.33 13.00 3.83
N ILE A 399 -15.57 12.64 4.86
CA ILE A 399 -14.69 13.54 5.60
C ILE A 399 -13.36 12.84 5.95
N GLY A 400 -12.24 13.48 5.57
CA GLY A 400 -10.88 13.04 5.91
C GLY A 400 -10.13 14.09 6.70
N PHE A 401 -9.33 13.67 7.67
CA PHE A 401 -8.51 14.55 8.51
C PHE A 401 -7.05 14.42 8.06
N ASN A 402 -6.42 15.54 7.77
CA ASN A 402 -5.14 15.60 7.08
C ASN A 402 -4.10 16.42 7.87
N TYR A 403 -2.87 16.41 7.40
CA TYR A 403 -1.79 17.26 7.90
C TYR A 403 -1.13 18.04 6.76
N GLY A 404 -0.37 19.07 7.11
CA GLY A 404 0.47 19.80 6.18
C GLY A 404 0.46 21.30 6.46
N ARG A 405 1.38 21.73 7.33
CA ARG A 405 1.53 23.13 7.65
C ARG A 405 2.86 23.66 7.10
N PRO A 406 2.90 24.89 6.57
CA PRO A 406 4.13 25.56 6.17
C PRO A 406 4.95 25.94 7.41
N GLU A 407 6.16 26.48 7.17
CA GLU A 407 6.93 27.16 8.20
C GLU A 407 6.21 28.46 8.62
N LYS A 408 6.59 29.03 9.77
CA LYS A 408 5.96 30.24 10.32
C LYS A 408 6.01 31.46 9.39
N ASP A 409 6.98 31.50 8.48
CA ASP A 409 7.14 32.53 7.47
C ASP A 409 6.33 32.27 6.18
N GLY A 410 5.47 31.26 6.18
CA GLY A 410 4.66 30.84 5.04
C GLY A 410 5.40 30.06 3.96
N THR A 411 6.71 29.84 4.10
CA THR A 411 7.47 29.00 3.18
C THR A 411 7.30 27.52 3.49
N TYR A 412 7.53 26.65 2.51
CA TYR A 412 7.44 25.20 2.69
C TYR A 412 8.46 24.45 1.84
N SER A 413 8.85 23.28 2.32
CA SER A 413 9.68 22.36 1.55
C SER A 413 8.84 21.56 0.56
N GLU A 414 9.47 21.08 -0.50
CA GLU A 414 8.89 20.15 -1.45
C GLU A 414 8.28 18.92 -0.74
N ARG A 415 8.97 18.41 0.28
CA ARG A 415 8.49 17.31 1.12
C ARG A 415 7.18 17.63 1.84
N ILE A 416 7.00 18.85 2.35
CA ILE A 416 5.75 19.26 3.01
C ILE A 416 4.63 19.39 1.98
N LYS A 417 4.89 20.03 0.82
CA LYS A 417 3.92 20.16 -0.28
C LYS A 417 3.38 18.82 -0.73
N TYR A 418 4.26 17.94 -1.21
CA TYR A 418 3.84 16.64 -1.73
C TYR A 418 3.35 15.71 -0.62
N GLY A 419 3.89 15.81 0.60
CA GLY A 419 3.39 15.07 1.75
C GLY A 419 1.95 15.43 2.10
N MET A 420 1.58 16.69 2.05
CA MET A 420 0.20 17.17 2.25
C MET A 420 -0.73 16.70 1.12
N ILE A 421 -0.33 16.87 -0.14
CA ILE A 421 -1.12 16.40 -1.30
C ILE A 421 -1.32 14.89 -1.22
N SER A 422 -0.27 14.12 -0.92
CA SER A 422 -0.34 12.67 -0.75
C SER A 422 -1.32 12.23 0.33
N VAL A 423 -1.30 12.88 1.51
CA VAL A 423 -2.24 12.51 2.57
C VAL A 423 -3.68 12.89 2.22
N ILE A 424 -3.91 14.03 1.56
CA ILE A 424 -5.26 14.39 1.12
C ILE A 424 -5.78 13.40 0.07
N ILE A 425 -4.96 13.01 -0.92
CA ILE A 425 -5.33 11.98 -1.89
C ILE A 425 -5.64 10.66 -1.18
N HIS A 426 -4.86 10.30 -0.17
CA HIS A 426 -5.03 9.06 0.59
C HIS A 426 -6.33 9.07 1.41
N GLU A 427 -6.54 10.07 2.27
CA GLU A 427 -7.72 10.13 3.15
C GLU A 427 -9.04 10.34 2.36
N VAL A 428 -9.00 11.06 1.24
CA VAL A 428 -10.15 11.17 0.33
C VAL A 428 -10.35 9.89 -0.49
N GLY A 429 -9.27 9.20 -0.81
CA GLY A 429 -9.30 7.89 -1.47
C GLY A 429 -10.05 6.83 -0.64
N HIS A 430 -9.88 6.87 0.67
CA HIS A 430 -10.62 6.01 1.60
C HIS A 430 -12.15 6.18 1.52
N PHE A 431 -12.67 7.28 0.98
CA PHE A 431 -14.11 7.41 0.74
C PHE A 431 -14.66 6.35 -0.21
N TYR A 432 -13.78 5.73 -1.03
CA TYR A 432 -14.09 4.57 -1.89
C TYR A 432 -13.78 3.24 -1.20
N PHE A 433 -12.58 3.11 -0.64
CA PHE A 433 -12.08 1.95 0.09
C PHE A 433 -11.55 2.39 1.46
N PRO A 434 -12.15 2.02 2.58
CA PRO A 434 -13.21 1.04 2.76
C PRO A 434 -14.62 1.64 2.93
N MET A 435 -14.80 2.96 2.75
CA MET A 435 -16.07 3.60 3.13
C MET A 435 -17.26 3.22 2.25
N ILE A 436 -17.02 2.78 1.01
CA ILE A 436 -18.08 2.30 0.10
C ILE A 436 -17.90 0.81 -0.21
N VAL A 437 -16.69 0.37 -0.58
CA VAL A 437 -16.35 -1.05 -0.69
C VAL A 437 -15.83 -1.48 0.68
N ASN A 438 -16.73 -1.96 1.54
CA ASN A 438 -16.53 -2.03 2.99
C ASN A 438 -15.93 -3.37 3.42
N SER A 439 -14.60 -3.50 3.34
CA SER A 439 -13.87 -4.66 3.85
C SER A 439 -13.76 -4.69 5.38
N ASP A 440 -13.49 -5.86 5.94
CA ASP A 440 -13.22 -6.04 7.38
C ASP A 440 -11.78 -5.64 7.71
N GLU A 441 -11.58 -4.42 8.17
CA GLU A 441 -10.28 -3.87 8.54
C GLU A 441 -9.70 -4.51 9.81
N ARG A 442 -10.55 -5.07 10.69
CA ARG A 442 -10.11 -5.83 11.88
C ARG A 442 -9.32 -7.08 11.50
N GLN A 443 -9.60 -7.64 10.32
CA GLN A 443 -8.92 -8.83 9.80
C GLN A 443 -7.88 -8.45 8.75
N TRP A 444 -8.22 -7.58 7.80
CA TRP A 444 -7.43 -7.34 6.58
C TRP A 444 -7.23 -5.85 6.31
N THR A 445 -6.41 -5.19 7.12
CA THR A 445 -6.05 -3.77 6.92
C THR A 445 -5.54 -3.47 5.50
N TRP A 446 -4.92 -4.43 4.82
CA TRP A 446 -4.43 -4.22 3.46
C TRP A 446 -5.54 -4.01 2.41
N MET A 447 -6.77 -4.49 2.66
CA MET A 447 -7.91 -4.24 1.76
C MET A 447 -8.43 -2.81 1.87
N ASP A 448 -8.17 -2.18 2.98
CA ASP A 448 -8.36 -0.77 3.24
C ASP A 448 -7.16 0.02 2.69
N GLU A 449 -6.04 -0.06 3.36
CA GLU A 449 -4.85 0.75 3.14
C GLU A 449 -4.11 0.42 1.84
N GLY A 450 -4.06 -0.85 1.48
CA GLY A 450 -3.32 -1.32 0.31
C GLY A 450 -4.01 -1.01 -1.00
N LEU A 451 -5.34 -1.25 -1.10
CA LEU A 451 -6.12 -0.90 -2.29
C LEU A 451 -6.12 0.62 -2.48
N ASN A 452 -6.30 1.35 -1.38
CA ASN A 452 -6.26 2.81 -1.40
C ASN A 452 -4.86 3.33 -1.79
N SER A 453 -3.77 2.80 -1.23
CA SER A 453 -2.40 3.21 -1.59
C SER A 453 -2.06 2.93 -3.06
N TYR A 454 -2.63 1.88 -3.66
CA TYR A 454 -2.49 1.60 -5.08
C TYR A 454 -3.17 2.69 -5.93
N LEU A 455 -4.42 3.03 -5.63
CA LEU A 455 -5.13 4.11 -6.34
C LEU A 455 -4.53 5.48 -6.07
N GLN A 456 -4.04 5.73 -4.84
CA GLN A 456 -3.27 6.93 -4.50
C GLN A 456 -2.07 7.09 -5.43
N PHE A 457 -1.31 6.02 -5.68
CA PHE A 457 -0.20 6.06 -6.61
C PHE A 457 -0.64 6.51 -8.01
N LEU A 458 -1.74 5.97 -8.53
CA LEU A 458 -2.27 6.38 -9.83
C LEU A 458 -2.68 7.87 -9.82
N ALA A 459 -3.35 8.33 -8.77
CA ALA A 459 -3.75 9.72 -8.62
C ALA A 459 -2.55 10.67 -8.49
N GLU A 460 -1.50 10.27 -7.77
CA GLU A 460 -0.26 11.03 -7.67
C GLU A 460 0.42 11.18 -9.04
N GLN A 461 0.44 10.14 -9.89
CA GLN A 461 1.00 10.20 -11.24
C GLN A 461 0.14 11.04 -12.20
N GLU A 462 -1.18 11.12 -12.01
CA GLU A 462 -2.06 12.02 -12.75
C GLU A 462 -2.03 13.47 -12.24
N TRP A 463 -1.54 13.70 -11.01
CA TRP A 463 -1.27 15.04 -10.51
C TRP A 463 0.01 15.65 -11.09
N ASP A 464 1.08 14.88 -11.13
CA ASP A 464 2.40 15.29 -11.65
C ASP A 464 3.16 14.05 -12.13
N ARG A 465 3.66 14.06 -13.38
CA ARG A 465 4.41 12.91 -13.94
C ARG A 465 5.66 12.56 -13.14
N GLU A 466 6.28 13.56 -12.51
CA GLU A 466 7.48 13.40 -11.67
C GLU A 466 7.14 13.38 -10.17
N TYR A 467 5.89 13.03 -9.83
CA TYR A 467 5.46 13.00 -8.43
C TYR A 467 6.34 12.06 -7.60
N PRO A 468 6.87 12.52 -6.44
CA PRO A 468 7.79 11.71 -5.62
C PRO A 468 7.03 10.66 -4.78
N SER A 469 6.32 9.76 -5.45
CA SER A 469 5.51 8.71 -4.83
C SER A 469 6.34 7.79 -3.95
N ARG A 470 5.85 7.55 -2.75
CA ARG A 470 6.51 6.67 -1.77
C ARG A 470 6.15 5.20 -1.93
N ARG A 471 4.96 4.91 -2.46
CA ARG A 471 4.36 3.57 -2.62
C ARG A 471 4.01 3.35 -4.09
N GLY A 472 3.80 2.13 -4.51
CA GLY A 472 3.49 1.77 -5.89
C GLY A 472 4.69 1.29 -6.70
N PRO A 473 5.74 2.08 -6.94
CA PRO A 473 6.91 1.62 -7.70
C PRO A 473 7.62 0.45 -7.03
N PRO A 474 7.91 -0.65 -7.76
CA PRO A 474 8.49 -1.86 -7.18
C PRO A 474 9.79 -1.63 -6.42
N LYS A 475 10.67 -0.76 -6.90
CA LYS A 475 11.95 -0.41 -6.24
C LYS A 475 11.79 0.10 -4.81
N ASN A 476 10.63 0.67 -4.45
CA ASN A 476 10.41 1.29 -3.14
C ASN A 476 10.17 0.27 -2.04
N ILE A 477 9.73 -0.97 -2.37
CA ILE A 477 9.48 -2.03 -1.38
C ILE A 477 10.69 -2.94 -1.15
N VAL A 478 11.73 -2.86 -2.01
CA VAL A 478 12.92 -3.73 -1.97
C VAL A 478 13.57 -3.77 -0.59
N ASN A 479 13.78 -2.61 0.05
CA ASN A 479 14.41 -2.55 1.38
C ASN A 479 13.61 -3.26 2.48
N TYR A 480 12.28 -3.26 2.36
CA TYR A 480 11.41 -4.02 3.26
C TYR A 480 11.56 -5.51 3.00
N MET A 481 11.44 -5.94 1.74
CA MET A 481 11.50 -7.37 1.37
C MET A 481 12.88 -8.00 1.64
N LYS A 482 13.96 -7.22 1.55
CA LYS A 482 15.33 -7.62 1.90
C LYS A 482 15.57 -7.69 3.41
N GLY A 483 14.64 -7.24 4.22
CA GLY A 483 14.77 -7.14 5.67
C GLY A 483 14.86 -8.51 6.37
N ASN A 484 15.11 -8.46 7.68
CA ASN A 484 15.14 -9.67 8.51
C ASN A 484 13.77 -10.38 8.46
N LYS A 485 13.74 -11.64 8.03
CA LYS A 485 12.51 -12.45 7.90
C LYS A 485 11.70 -12.55 9.21
N ASN A 486 12.35 -12.48 10.37
CA ASN A 486 11.67 -12.48 11.67
C ASN A 486 10.83 -11.21 11.93
N ASN A 487 11.08 -10.14 11.18
CA ASN A 487 10.35 -8.88 11.26
C ASN A 487 9.42 -8.64 10.06
N LEU A 488 9.18 -9.67 9.26
CA LEU A 488 8.26 -9.65 8.14
C LEU A 488 7.02 -10.48 8.48
N ALA A 489 5.89 -10.07 7.92
CA ALA A 489 4.65 -10.83 8.00
C ALA A 489 4.00 -10.91 6.61
N PRO A 490 3.25 -11.97 6.28
CA PRO A 490 2.40 -11.99 5.09
C PRO A 490 1.43 -10.81 5.06
N ILE A 491 1.03 -10.35 3.88
CA ILE A 491 -0.01 -9.32 3.75
C ILE A 491 -1.32 -9.77 4.41
N MET A 492 -1.64 -11.07 4.32
CA MET A 492 -2.84 -11.69 4.90
C MET A 492 -2.82 -11.81 6.42
N THR A 493 -1.81 -11.28 7.09
CA THR A 493 -1.73 -11.29 8.56
C THR A 493 -2.82 -10.42 9.18
N ASN A 494 -3.40 -10.89 10.29
CA ASN A 494 -4.36 -10.14 11.08
C ASN A 494 -3.79 -8.78 11.52
N SER A 495 -4.60 -7.74 11.47
CA SER A 495 -4.22 -6.35 11.67
C SER A 495 -3.44 -6.06 12.96
N GLU A 496 -3.80 -6.70 14.07
CA GLU A 496 -3.12 -6.52 15.36
C GLU A 496 -1.72 -7.17 15.42
N SER A 497 -1.44 -8.11 14.50
CA SER A 497 -0.19 -8.90 14.49
C SER A 497 0.82 -8.46 13.44
N ILE A 498 0.59 -7.36 12.75
CA ILE A 498 1.45 -6.92 11.63
C ILE A 498 2.72 -6.27 12.14
N TYR A 499 3.87 -6.79 11.71
CA TYR A 499 5.16 -6.12 11.81
C TYR A 499 5.32 -5.08 10.69
N GLN A 500 5.99 -3.95 10.99
CA GLN A 500 6.26 -2.90 10.01
C GLN A 500 4.99 -2.47 9.24
N PHE A 501 3.96 -2.08 9.98
CA PHE A 501 2.59 -1.84 9.52
C PHE A 501 2.51 -1.04 8.20
N GLY A 502 3.23 0.09 8.09
CA GLY A 502 3.21 0.93 6.89
C GLY A 502 3.79 0.27 5.62
N ASN A 503 4.71 -0.69 5.76
CA ASN A 503 5.22 -1.46 4.63
C ASN A 503 4.31 -2.64 4.28
N ASN A 504 3.80 -3.34 5.29
CA ASN A 504 2.98 -4.54 5.11
C ASN A 504 1.58 -4.21 4.59
N ALA A 505 0.85 -3.31 5.27
CA ALA A 505 -0.54 -3.01 4.94
C ALA A 505 -0.69 -2.05 3.75
N TYR A 506 0.27 -1.17 3.51
CA TYR A 506 0.24 -0.12 2.48
C TYR A 506 1.17 -0.43 1.30
N GLY A 507 2.49 -0.49 1.58
CA GLY A 507 3.51 -0.50 0.53
C GLY A 507 3.53 -1.78 -0.29
N LYS A 508 3.61 -2.94 0.36
CA LYS A 508 3.70 -4.24 -0.32
C LYS A 508 2.46 -4.55 -1.17
N PRO A 509 1.21 -4.39 -0.66
CA PRO A 509 0.02 -4.63 -1.49
C PRO A 509 -0.12 -3.61 -2.64
N ALA A 510 0.17 -2.33 -2.42
CA ALA A 510 0.15 -1.34 -3.50
C ALA A 510 1.17 -1.67 -4.60
N THR A 511 2.36 -2.14 -4.22
CA THR A 511 3.38 -2.61 -5.18
C THR A 511 2.91 -3.87 -5.91
N ALA A 512 2.33 -4.84 -5.20
CA ALA A 512 1.81 -6.07 -5.82
C ALA A 512 0.73 -5.76 -6.87
N LEU A 513 -0.23 -4.89 -6.56
CA LEU A 513 -1.27 -4.49 -7.51
C LEU A 513 -0.70 -3.71 -8.70
N ASN A 514 0.32 -2.86 -8.47
CA ASN A 514 0.99 -2.17 -9.56
C ASN A 514 1.76 -3.13 -10.47
N ILE A 515 2.41 -4.15 -9.93
CA ILE A 515 3.06 -5.21 -10.71
C ILE A 515 2.03 -6.00 -11.52
N LEU A 516 0.88 -6.35 -10.94
CA LEU A 516 -0.20 -6.99 -11.69
C LEU A 516 -0.64 -6.13 -12.88
N ARG A 517 -0.84 -4.84 -12.66
CA ARG A 517 -1.27 -3.90 -13.70
C ARG A 517 -0.24 -3.69 -14.80
N GLU A 518 1.03 -3.48 -14.43
CA GLU A 518 2.06 -3.07 -15.41
C GLU A 518 2.77 -4.25 -16.06
N THR A 519 2.92 -5.38 -15.35
CA THR A 519 3.85 -6.45 -15.71
C THR A 519 3.15 -7.79 -16.01
N ILE A 520 2.13 -8.16 -15.24
CA ILE A 520 1.53 -9.52 -15.33
C ILE A 520 0.28 -9.53 -16.20
N VAL A 521 -0.73 -8.73 -15.85
CA VAL A 521 -2.06 -8.72 -16.52
C VAL A 521 -2.11 -7.70 -17.66
N GLY A 522 -1.43 -6.56 -17.49
CA GLY A 522 -1.51 -5.42 -18.40
C GLY A 522 -2.60 -4.42 -17.99
N ARG A 523 -2.38 -3.13 -18.31
CA ARG A 523 -3.20 -2.01 -17.84
C ARG A 523 -4.68 -2.13 -18.20
N GLU A 524 -4.98 -2.43 -19.44
CA GLU A 524 -6.37 -2.45 -19.93
C GLU A 524 -7.20 -3.50 -19.18
N LEU A 525 -6.70 -4.71 -19.12
CA LEU A 525 -7.41 -5.84 -18.53
C LEU A 525 -7.45 -5.76 -16.99
N PHE A 526 -6.36 -5.30 -16.37
CA PHE A 526 -6.33 -5.10 -14.92
C PHE A 526 -7.29 -3.97 -14.50
N ASP A 527 -7.27 -2.82 -15.18
CA ASP A 527 -8.14 -1.69 -14.87
C ASP A 527 -9.62 -2.06 -15.05
N PHE A 528 -9.94 -2.86 -16.08
CA PHE A 528 -11.29 -3.45 -16.28
C PHE A 528 -11.68 -4.33 -15.08
N SER A 529 -10.81 -5.27 -14.71
CA SER A 529 -11.06 -6.24 -13.63
C SER A 529 -11.21 -5.58 -12.25
N PHE A 530 -10.36 -4.60 -11.95
CA PHE A 530 -10.42 -3.84 -10.72
C PHE A 530 -11.69 -2.96 -10.63
N LYS A 531 -12.10 -2.39 -11.75
CA LYS A 531 -13.34 -1.63 -11.86
C LYS A 531 -14.58 -2.51 -11.67
N GLU A 532 -14.56 -3.72 -12.20
CA GLU A 532 -15.63 -4.71 -12.02
C GLU A 532 -15.74 -5.15 -10.55
N TYR A 533 -14.62 -5.43 -9.87
CA TYR A 533 -14.59 -5.68 -8.43
C TYR A 533 -15.21 -4.52 -7.64
N SER A 534 -14.78 -3.30 -7.93
CA SER A 534 -15.22 -2.11 -7.22
C SER A 534 -16.73 -1.88 -7.35
N LYS A 535 -17.29 -2.04 -8.54
CA LYS A 535 -18.74 -1.92 -8.83
C LYS A 535 -19.55 -3.04 -8.19
N THR A 536 -19.07 -4.27 -8.28
CA THR A 536 -19.75 -5.45 -7.75
C THR A 536 -19.92 -5.39 -6.23
N TRP A 537 -18.88 -4.92 -5.54
CA TRP A 537 -18.86 -4.84 -4.09
C TRP A 537 -19.16 -3.44 -3.52
N MET A 538 -19.60 -2.53 -4.36
CA MET A 538 -20.10 -1.21 -3.94
C MET A 538 -21.23 -1.37 -2.92
N PHE A 539 -21.10 -0.72 -1.74
CA PHE A 539 -22.00 -0.81 -0.60
C PHE A 539 -22.19 -2.24 -0.05
N LYS A 540 -21.16 -3.07 -0.13
CA LYS A 540 -21.15 -4.44 0.39
C LYS A 540 -19.83 -4.72 1.13
N HIS A 541 -19.72 -5.95 1.66
CA HIS A 541 -18.62 -6.37 2.52
C HIS A 541 -17.80 -7.49 1.86
N PRO A 542 -16.83 -7.16 0.97
CA PRO A 542 -15.97 -8.15 0.34
C PRO A 542 -14.94 -8.72 1.30
N THR A 543 -14.45 -9.90 0.97
CA THR A 543 -13.29 -10.55 1.56
C THR A 543 -12.13 -10.60 0.56
N PRO A 544 -10.89 -10.93 0.98
CA PRO A 544 -9.78 -11.13 0.05
C PRO A 544 -10.09 -12.13 -1.07
N SER A 545 -10.78 -13.22 -0.75
CA SER A 545 -11.15 -14.23 -1.75
C SER A 545 -12.09 -13.71 -2.83
N ASP A 546 -12.96 -12.75 -2.51
CA ASP A 546 -13.85 -12.13 -3.48
C ASP A 546 -13.07 -11.26 -4.48
N LEU A 547 -12.07 -10.50 -3.99
CA LEU A 547 -11.17 -9.74 -4.85
C LEU A 547 -10.34 -10.65 -5.76
N PHE A 548 -9.68 -11.67 -5.20
CA PHE A 548 -8.83 -12.57 -5.97
C PHE A 548 -9.62 -13.27 -7.08
N ARG A 549 -10.78 -13.83 -6.75
CA ARG A 549 -11.66 -14.50 -7.71
C ARG A 549 -12.18 -13.59 -8.81
N ILE A 550 -12.60 -12.37 -8.48
CA ILE A 550 -13.05 -11.43 -9.52
C ILE A 550 -11.90 -11.08 -10.46
N LEU A 551 -10.70 -10.77 -9.92
CA LEU A 551 -9.56 -10.44 -10.77
C LEU A 551 -9.19 -11.59 -11.70
N GLU A 552 -9.19 -12.83 -11.25
CA GLU A 552 -8.93 -14.01 -12.08
C GLU A 552 -10.07 -14.27 -13.09
N ASN A 553 -11.32 -14.24 -12.61
CA ASN A 553 -12.49 -14.51 -13.46
C ASN A 553 -12.65 -13.51 -14.61
N THR A 554 -12.33 -12.24 -14.36
CA THR A 554 -12.51 -11.16 -15.36
C THR A 554 -11.29 -10.97 -16.25
N SER A 555 -10.08 -11.30 -15.78
CA SER A 555 -8.86 -11.25 -16.57
C SER A 555 -8.58 -12.54 -17.34
N ALA A 556 -9.18 -13.66 -16.95
CA ALA A 556 -8.86 -15.01 -17.44
C ALA A 556 -7.38 -15.40 -17.24
N VAL A 557 -6.71 -14.83 -16.25
CA VAL A 557 -5.32 -15.12 -15.87
C VAL A 557 -5.30 -15.90 -14.56
N ASP A 558 -4.62 -17.04 -14.52
CA ASP A 558 -4.34 -17.79 -13.29
C ASP A 558 -3.33 -17.00 -12.44
N LEU A 559 -3.78 -16.47 -11.31
CA LEU A 559 -2.98 -15.65 -10.39
C LEU A 559 -2.75 -16.34 -9.03
N ASP A 560 -3.14 -17.60 -8.86
CA ASP A 560 -2.97 -18.35 -7.59
C ASP A 560 -1.51 -18.31 -7.10
N TRP A 561 -0.55 -18.48 -8.03
CA TRP A 561 0.88 -18.41 -7.73
C TRP A 561 1.30 -17.01 -7.23
N PHE A 562 0.68 -15.96 -7.79
CA PHE A 562 0.97 -14.58 -7.43
C PHE A 562 0.43 -14.24 -6.03
N TRP A 563 -0.85 -14.58 -5.78
CA TRP A 563 -1.46 -14.39 -4.46
C TRP A 563 -0.69 -15.16 -3.40
N ARG A 564 -0.36 -16.42 -3.63
CA ARG A 564 0.42 -17.27 -2.72
C ARG A 564 1.76 -16.63 -2.37
N GLY A 565 2.50 -16.14 -3.33
CA GLY A 565 3.81 -15.53 -3.12
C GLY A 565 3.74 -14.16 -2.44
N TRP A 566 2.97 -13.24 -3.02
CA TRP A 566 2.92 -11.86 -2.56
C TRP A 566 2.10 -11.67 -1.28
N PHE A 567 0.94 -12.34 -1.16
CA PHE A 567 -0.02 -12.09 -0.08
C PHE A 567 0.11 -13.06 1.09
N TYR A 568 0.38 -14.34 0.82
CA TYR A 568 0.49 -15.37 1.85
C TYR A 568 1.95 -15.66 2.27
N GLY A 569 2.93 -15.14 1.52
CA GLY A 569 4.36 -15.35 1.75
C GLY A 569 5.13 -14.11 2.19
N THR A 570 6.37 -14.38 2.64
CA THR A 570 7.36 -13.33 2.98
C THR A 570 8.65 -13.44 2.16
N ASP A 571 8.68 -14.35 1.20
CA ASP A 571 9.83 -14.52 0.31
C ASP A 571 10.01 -13.27 -0.56
N PRO A 572 11.24 -12.83 -0.79
CA PRO A 572 11.53 -11.73 -1.72
C PRO A 572 11.62 -12.22 -3.16
N VAL A 573 11.60 -11.30 -4.10
CA VAL A 573 12.03 -11.54 -5.47
C VAL A 573 13.55 -11.44 -5.52
N ASP A 574 14.21 -12.46 -6.04
CA ASP A 574 15.64 -12.52 -6.31
C ASP A 574 15.88 -13.55 -7.41
N LEU A 575 15.89 -13.10 -8.65
CA LEU A 575 16.17 -13.92 -9.82
C LEU A 575 17.61 -13.70 -10.28
N SER A 576 18.29 -14.75 -10.74
CA SER A 576 19.69 -14.69 -11.14
C SER A 576 19.92 -15.25 -12.53
N ILE A 577 20.84 -14.65 -13.29
CA ILE A 577 21.50 -15.28 -14.42
C ILE A 577 22.76 -15.97 -13.89
N ASP A 578 22.75 -17.29 -13.78
CA ASP A 578 23.88 -18.03 -13.20
C ASP A 578 25.00 -18.26 -14.22
N LYS A 579 24.60 -18.60 -15.45
CA LYS A 579 25.53 -18.93 -16.52
C LYS A 579 24.90 -18.66 -17.87
N VAL A 580 25.72 -18.19 -18.80
CA VAL A 580 25.39 -18.14 -20.23
C VAL A 580 26.47 -18.89 -20.98
N THR A 581 26.03 -19.84 -21.80
CA THR A 581 26.93 -20.55 -22.73
C THR A 581 26.50 -20.22 -24.16
N TRP A 582 27.44 -19.72 -24.93
CA TRP A 582 27.21 -19.36 -26.32
C TRP A 582 27.60 -20.54 -27.23
N PHE A 583 26.75 -20.87 -28.18
CA PHE A 583 26.94 -21.88 -29.19
C PHE A 583 26.71 -21.28 -30.58
N THR A 584 27.46 -21.81 -31.53
CA THR A 584 27.19 -21.63 -32.96
C THR A 584 27.01 -23.02 -33.58
N LEU A 585 26.32 -23.04 -34.72
CA LEU A 585 26.17 -24.30 -35.45
C LEU A 585 27.55 -24.80 -35.89
N ASP A 586 27.85 -26.07 -35.59
CA ASP A 586 29.03 -26.76 -36.16
C ASP A 586 28.76 -27.03 -37.63
N THR A 587 29.25 -26.15 -38.48
CA THR A 587 29.12 -26.28 -39.94
C THR A 587 30.16 -27.21 -40.54
N LYS A 588 31.15 -27.61 -39.76
CA LYS A 588 32.37 -28.33 -40.24
C LYS A 588 33.09 -27.64 -41.39
N ASN A 589 32.86 -26.34 -41.55
CA ASN A 589 33.58 -25.56 -42.53
C ASN A 589 35.02 -25.31 -42.05
N PRO A 590 36.03 -25.85 -42.74
CA PRO A 590 37.41 -25.74 -42.28
C PRO A 590 37.91 -24.30 -42.21
N GLU A 591 37.42 -23.39 -43.07
CA GLU A 591 37.80 -21.96 -43.01
C GLU A 591 37.30 -21.32 -41.68
N ILE A 592 36.14 -21.69 -41.18
CA ILE A 592 35.60 -21.15 -39.93
C ILE A 592 36.28 -21.85 -38.74
N GLU A 593 36.38 -23.16 -38.75
CA GLU A 593 36.95 -23.92 -37.65
C GLU A 593 38.43 -23.63 -37.42
N PHE A 594 39.25 -23.60 -38.50
CA PHE A 594 40.65 -23.32 -38.38
C PHE A 594 40.93 -21.89 -37.96
N ALA A 595 40.13 -20.93 -38.46
CA ALA A 595 40.18 -19.55 -37.98
C ALA A 595 39.86 -19.42 -36.49
N LEU A 596 38.82 -20.13 -35.99
CA LEU A 596 38.45 -20.17 -34.55
C LEU A 596 39.54 -20.82 -33.71
N LYS A 597 40.11 -21.95 -34.16
CA LYS A 597 41.22 -22.60 -33.47
C LYS A 597 42.44 -21.71 -33.36
N LYS A 598 42.77 -21.00 -34.43
CA LYS A 598 43.86 -20.00 -34.46
C LYS A 598 43.61 -18.86 -33.49
N GLN A 599 42.41 -18.27 -33.55
CA GLN A 599 41.99 -17.22 -32.62
C GLN A 599 42.03 -17.62 -31.13
N ASN A 600 41.61 -18.85 -30.83
CA ASN A 600 41.69 -19.39 -29.48
C ASN A 600 43.14 -19.61 -29.03
N LYS A 601 44.01 -20.09 -29.92
CA LYS A 601 45.44 -20.21 -29.66
C LYS A 601 46.11 -18.87 -29.39
N ASP A 602 45.75 -17.87 -30.17
CA ASP A 602 46.32 -16.50 -30.04
C ASP A 602 45.87 -15.81 -28.72
N LYS A 603 44.73 -16.27 -28.13
CA LYS A 603 44.22 -15.80 -26.83
C LYS A 603 44.80 -16.53 -25.63
N GLU A 604 45.54 -17.64 -25.84
CA GLU A 604 46.23 -18.32 -24.75
C GLU A 604 47.28 -17.40 -24.12
N PRO A 605 47.28 -17.28 -22.77
CA PRO A 605 48.29 -16.44 -22.12
C PRO A 605 49.69 -17.00 -22.38
N ILE A 606 50.60 -16.12 -22.77
CA ILE A 606 52.02 -16.46 -22.93
C ILE A 606 52.53 -16.92 -21.55
N GLN A 607 53.18 -18.08 -21.52
CA GLN A 607 53.74 -18.62 -20.27
C GLN A 607 55.03 -17.83 -19.91
N THR A 608 55.27 -17.66 -18.60
CA THR A 608 56.38 -16.88 -18.08
C THR A 608 57.74 -17.36 -18.68
N TRP A 609 57.93 -18.68 -18.87
CA TRP A 609 59.13 -19.21 -19.48
C TRP A 609 59.27 -18.82 -20.99
N GLN A 610 58.14 -18.69 -21.68
CA GLN A 610 58.15 -18.24 -23.09
C GLN A 610 58.55 -16.73 -23.18
N GLU A 611 58.09 -15.93 -22.24
CA GLU A 611 58.48 -14.53 -22.13
C GLU A 611 59.96 -14.41 -21.80
N SER A 612 60.44 -15.16 -20.80
CA SER A 612 61.85 -15.18 -20.42
C SER A 612 62.75 -15.67 -21.57
N ASN A 613 62.32 -16.74 -22.26
CA ASN A 613 63.07 -17.26 -23.41
C ASN A 613 63.21 -16.27 -24.56
N LYS A 614 62.23 -15.43 -24.82
CA LYS A 614 62.34 -14.35 -25.84
C LYS A 614 63.43 -13.34 -25.52
N ILE A 615 63.79 -13.21 -24.27
CA ILE A 615 64.84 -12.29 -23.79
C ILE A 615 66.18 -13.00 -23.74
N ASP A 616 66.17 -14.19 -23.17
CA ASP A 616 67.40 -14.93 -22.83
C ASP A 616 68.00 -15.71 -24.01
N ILE A 617 67.17 -16.19 -24.96
CA ILE A 617 67.57 -16.96 -26.10
C ILE A 617 67.65 -16.03 -27.32
N GLN A 618 68.84 -15.65 -27.72
CA GLN A 618 69.06 -14.74 -28.87
C GLN A 618 68.80 -15.38 -30.20
N GLU A 619 69.19 -16.62 -30.38
CA GLU A 619 69.01 -17.43 -31.58
C GLU A 619 68.77 -18.91 -31.22
N THR A 620 67.86 -19.58 -31.90
CA THR A 620 67.61 -21.02 -31.74
C THR A 620 68.30 -21.80 -32.85
N VAL A 621 68.45 -23.10 -32.63
CA VAL A 621 69.06 -24.00 -33.65
C VAL A 621 68.24 -24.01 -34.95
N VAL A 622 66.92 -23.93 -34.83
CA VAL A 622 65.99 -23.91 -35.97
C VAL A 622 66.13 -22.64 -36.81
N GLU A 623 66.54 -21.53 -36.20
CA GLU A 623 66.77 -20.24 -36.89
C GLU A 623 68.12 -20.19 -37.58
N THR A 624 69.10 -20.92 -37.08
CA THR A 624 70.47 -20.84 -37.57
C THR A 624 70.86 -22.05 -38.41
N ASP A 625 70.20 -23.18 -38.34
CA ASP A 625 70.50 -24.40 -39.10
C ASP A 625 69.38 -24.76 -40.07
N GLU A 626 69.60 -24.58 -41.39
CA GLU A 626 68.60 -24.91 -42.42
C GLU A 626 68.15 -26.39 -42.40
N LEU A 627 68.98 -27.33 -41.95
CA LEU A 627 68.66 -28.75 -41.87
C LEU A 627 67.76 -29.07 -40.66
N ALA A 628 67.81 -28.24 -39.61
CA ALA A 628 66.97 -28.34 -38.45
C ALA A 628 65.60 -27.70 -38.69
N ASN A 629 65.48 -26.81 -39.68
CA ASN A 629 64.25 -26.13 -40.05
C ASN A 629 63.53 -26.88 -41.16
N ASP A 630 62.77 -27.90 -40.76
CA ASP A 630 62.08 -28.82 -41.66
C ASP A 630 60.63 -28.44 -41.96
N PHE A 631 59.88 -29.34 -42.52
CA PHE A 631 58.46 -29.22 -42.84
C PHE A 631 57.63 -28.81 -41.61
N TYR A 632 57.87 -29.40 -40.42
CA TYR A 632 57.10 -29.16 -39.23
C TYR A 632 57.32 -27.79 -38.59
N ASN A 633 58.43 -27.13 -38.86
CA ASN A 633 58.69 -25.78 -38.41
C ASN A 633 58.01 -24.73 -39.32
N LYS A 634 57.71 -25.11 -40.55
CA LYS A 634 57.07 -24.22 -41.56
C LYS A 634 55.58 -24.50 -41.73
N PHE A 635 55.11 -25.61 -41.21
CA PHE A 635 53.70 -26.06 -41.34
C PHE A 635 52.78 -25.17 -40.51
N ASP A 636 51.81 -24.50 -41.16
CA ASP A 636 50.71 -23.82 -40.47
C ASP A 636 49.53 -24.79 -40.27
N PRO A 637 49.27 -25.26 -39.04
CA PRO A 637 48.17 -26.19 -38.75
C PRO A 637 46.81 -25.59 -38.97
N TYR A 638 46.69 -24.29 -39.25
CA TYR A 638 45.45 -23.54 -39.48
C TYR A 638 45.28 -23.14 -40.98
N GLU A 639 46.17 -23.56 -41.87
CA GLU A 639 46.01 -23.37 -43.32
C GLU A 639 44.98 -24.37 -43.87
N VAL A 640 43.98 -23.85 -44.55
CA VAL A 640 42.92 -24.69 -45.15
C VAL A 640 43.37 -25.21 -46.49
N THR A 641 43.54 -26.52 -46.59
CA THR A 641 43.97 -27.20 -47.81
C THR A 641 42.82 -27.49 -48.79
N ILE A 642 43.15 -27.88 -50.04
CA ILE A 642 42.10 -28.29 -50.99
C ILE A 642 41.38 -29.55 -50.55
N LEU A 643 42.06 -30.47 -49.84
CA LEU A 643 41.49 -31.72 -49.30
C LEU A 643 40.46 -31.39 -48.23
N ASP A 644 40.72 -30.45 -47.33
CA ASP A 644 39.78 -30.01 -46.31
C ASP A 644 38.50 -29.47 -46.96
N LYS A 645 38.63 -28.70 -48.04
CA LYS A 645 37.49 -28.15 -48.81
C LYS A 645 36.70 -29.27 -49.53
N GLU A 646 37.37 -30.28 -50.09
CA GLU A 646 36.69 -31.41 -50.72
C GLU A 646 35.93 -32.29 -49.70
N GLU A 647 36.53 -32.53 -48.55
CA GLU A 647 35.88 -33.28 -47.46
C GLU A 647 34.66 -32.51 -46.92
N PHE A 648 34.82 -31.24 -46.76
CA PHE A 648 33.71 -30.37 -46.35
C PHE A 648 32.57 -30.34 -47.37
N ASN A 649 32.87 -30.22 -48.66
CA ASN A 649 31.85 -30.24 -49.71
C ASN A 649 31.11 -31.58 -49.73
N ARG A 650 31.81 -32.70 -49.62
CA ARG A 650 31.18 -34.03 -49.50
C ARG A 650 30.25 -34.13 -48.29
N TYR A 651 30.69 -33.66 -47.13
CA TYR A 651 29.89 -33.61 -45.94
C TYR A 651 28.64 -32.74 -46.15
N ARG A 652 28.79 -31.52 -46.57
CA ARG A 652 27.69 -30.58 -46.82
C ARG A 652 26.63 -31.18 -47.76
N ASP A 653 27.07 -31.68 -48.89
CA ASP A 653 26.18 -32.20 -49.95
C ASP A 653 25.46 -33.52 -49.54
N SER A 654 26.01 -34.29 -48.59
CA SER A 654 25.41 -35.51 -48.07
C SER A 654 24.55 -35.32 -46.82
N SER A 655 24.84 -34.30 -45.99
CA SER A 655 24.24 -34.14 -44.66
C SER A 655 23.28 -32.91 -44.56
N VAL A 656 23.35 -31.96 -45.49
CA VAL A 656 22.49 -30.75 -45.51
C VAL A 656 21.56 -30.85 -46.72
N VAL A 657 20.61 -31.77 -46.67
CA VAL A 657 19.78 -32.15 -47.82
C VAL A 657 18.41 -31.49 -47.79
N GLU A 658 17.75 -31.52 -46.62
CA GLU A 658 16.40 -31.02 -46.47
C GLU A 658 16.36 -29.47 -46.51
N PRO A 659 15.27 -28.86 -47.02
CA PRO A 659 15.13 -27.40 -47.09
C PRO A 659 15.34 -26.71 -45.76
N ARG A 660 14.83 -27.29 -44.65
CA ARG A 660 14.98 -26.76 -43.28
C ARG A 660 16.43 -26.80 -42.82
N GLU A 661 17.16 -27.90 -43.12
CA GLU A 661 18.58 -28.02 -42.78
C GLU A 661 19.42 -26.97 -43.51
N LYS A 662 19.14 -26.76 -44.80
CA LYS A 662 19.80 -25.71 -45.62
C LYS A 662 19.53 -24.30 -45.07
N GLU A 663 18.31 -24.04 -44.63
CA GLU A 663 17.93 -22.75 -44.02
C GLU A 663 18.69 -22.53 -42.70
N ILE A 664 18.69 -23.52 -41.79
CA ILE A 664 19.41 -23.48 -40.53
C ILE A 664 20.91 -23.33 -40.75
N TYR A 665 21.49 -24.13 -41.66
CA TYR A 665 22.88 -24.10 -42.01
C TYR A 665 23.36 -22.72 -42.49
N ASN A 666 22.55 -22.04 -43.32
CA ASN A 666 22.83 -20.72 -43.84
C ASN A 666 22.40 -19.57 -42.91
N SER A 667 21.75 -19.82 -41.81
CA SER A 667 21.14 -18.81 -40.95
C SER A 667 22.15 -17.97 -40.16
N ASN A 668 23.33 -18.51 -39.88
CA ASN A 668 24.38 -17.91 -39.01
C ASN A 668 23.82 -17.48 -37.63
N LEU A 669 22.92 -18.31 -37.05
CA LEU A 669 22.31 -18.03 -35.75
C LEU A 669 23.31 -18.27 -34.62
N ASN A 670 23.22 -17.38 -33.63
CA ASN A 670 23.87 -17.54 -32.34
C ASN A 670 22.86 -18.16 -31.36
N TYR A 671 23.27 -19.18 -30.63
CA TYR A 671 22.45 -19.87 -29.64
C TYR A 671 23.04 -19.63 -28.25
N TYR A 672 22.20 -19.21 -27.33
CA TYR A 672 22.59 -18.95 -25.94
C TYR A 672 21.79 -19.85 -25.02
N GLU A 673 22.48 -20.75 -24.34
CA GLU A 673 21.93 -21.50 -23.22
C GLU A 673 22.11 -20.68 -21.96
N ILE A 674 20.98 -20.24 -21.38
CA ILE A 674 20.97 -19.38 -20.19
C ILE A 674 20.38 -20.15 -19.03
N LYS A 675 21.13 -20.21 -17.94
CA LYS A 675 20.71 -20.84 -16.69
C LYS A 675 20.25 -19.73 -15.72
N PHE A 676 19.01 -19.85 -15.26
CA PHE A 676 18.40 -18.94 -14.30
C PHE A 676 18.13 -19.65 -12.98
N SER A 677 18.27 -18.93 -11.86
CA SER A 677 17.86 -19.36 -10.52
C SER A 677 16.89 -18.39 -9.89
N ASN A 678 15.95 -18.93 -9.12
CA ASN A 678 15.07 -18.20 -8.21
C ASN A 678 15.62 -18.32 -6.79
N ILE A 679 16.50 -17.39 -6.40
CA ILE A 679 17.20 -17.38 -5.11
C ILE A 679 16.26 -16.92 -3.98
N GLY A 680 15.39 -15.96 -4.27
CA GLY A 680 14.50 -15.35 -3.29
C GLY A 680 13.30 -16.20 -2.89
N GLY A 681 12.87 -17.10 -3.79
CA GLY A 681 11.74 -18.00 -3.59
C GLY A 681 10.39 -17.46 -4.03
N LEU A 682 10.22 -16.14 -4.21
CA LEU A 682 9.01 -15.57 -4.79
C LEU A 682 9.07 -15.72 -6.31
N VAL A 683 8.02 -16.34 -6.88
CA VAL A 683 7.96 -16.60 -8.34
C VAL A 683 7.59 -15.32 -9.08
N MET A 684 8.33 -15.03 -10.17
CA MET A 684 8.07 -13.89 -11.05
C MET A 684 8.40 -14.27 -12.51
N PRO A 685 7.83 -13.58 -13.50
CA PRO A 685 8.23 -13.75 -14.90
C PRO A 685 9.68 -13.35 -15.11
N ILE A 686 10.33 -13.97 -16.11
CA ILE A 686 11.66 -13.57 -16.54
C ILE A 686 11.53 -12.47 -17.59
N ILE A 687 12.01 -11.29 -17.26
CA ILE A 687 12.06 -10.13 -18.16
C ILE A 687 13.52 -9.95 -18.53
N LEU A 688 13.88 -10.37 -19.73
CA LEU A 688 15.28 -10.44 -20.17
C LEU A 688 15.54 -9.47 -21.33
N GLN A 689 16.43 -8.52 -21.12
CA GLN A 689 16.98 -7.67 -22.19
C GLN A 689 18.28 -8.28 -22.74
N LEU A 690 18.35 -8.37 -24.03
CA LEU A 690 19.54 -8.74 -24.79
C LEU A 690 20.12 -7.44 -25.35
N GLU A 691 21.36 -7.10 -24.98
CA GLU A 691 22.12 -6.02 -25.58
C GLU A 691 23.05 -6.59 -26.63
N TYR A 692 22.91 -6.20 -27.87
CA TYR A 692 23.73 -6.69 -28.98
C TYR A 692 25.04 -5.92 -29.09
N ALA A 693 26.02 -6.53 -29.76
CA ALA A 693 27.33 -5.92 -29.99
C ALA A 693 27.29 -4.58 -30.81
N ASP A 694 26.19 -4.37 -31.53
CA ASP A 694 25.94 -3.12 -32.30
C ASP A 694 25.18 -2.05 -31.48
N SER A 695 25.07 -2.26 -30.16
CA SER A 695 24.35 -1.37 -29.23
C SER A 695 22.82 -1.28 -29.43
N THR A 696 22.25 -2.15 -30.26
CA THR A 696 20.77 -2.36 -30.26
C THR A 696 20.36 -3.33 -29.17
N ASP A 697 19.11 -3.32 -28.76
CA ASP A 697 18.59 -4.22 -27.73
C ASP A 697 17.30 -4.91 -28.13
N HIS A 698 16.96 -5.99 -27.43
CA HIS A 698 15.70 -6.71 -27.57
C HIS A 698 15.22 -7.21 -26.21
N LEU A 699 13.94 -6.99 -25.91
CA LEU A 699 13.32 -7.41 -24.65
C LEU A 699 12.48 -8.68 -24.86
N ILE A 700 12.75 -9.70 -24.07
CA ILE A 700 12.00 -10.95 -24.04
C ILE A 700 11.27 -11.06 -22.70
N ARG A 701 9.96 -11.37 -22.76
CA ARG A 701 9.15 -11.65 -21.58
C ARG A 701 8.76 -13.11 -21.56
N ILE A 702 9.17 -13.84 -20.54
CA ILE A 702 8.86 -15.26 -20.34
C ILE A 702 7.92 -15.34 -19.14
N PRO A 703 6.71 -15.92 -19.30
CA PRO A 703 5.73 -16.01 -18.21
C PRO A 703 6.25 -16.74 -16.97
N ALA A 704 5.69 -16.44 -15.82
CA ALA A 704 6.07 -17.02 -14.53
C ALA A 704 5.91 -18.56 -14.50
N GLU A 705 5.03 -19.10 -15.34
CA GLU A 705 4.79 -20.54 -15.51
C GLU A 705 6.02 -21.33 -15.93
N ILE A 706 7.09 -20.69 -16.39
CA ILE A 706 8.37 -21.38 -16.66
C ILE A 706 8.91 -22.07 -15.40
N TRP A 707 8.53 -21.59 -14.22
CA TRP A 707 8.95 -22.17 -12.94
C TRP A 707 8.09 -23.34 -12.46
N LYS A 708 7.00 -23.71 -13.18
CA LYS A 708 6.09 -24.80 -12.75
C LYS A 708 6.79 -26.15 -12.55
N MET A 709 7.70 -26.50 -13.44
CA MET A 709 8.38 -27.80 -13.40
C MET A 709 9.61 -27.81 -12.50
N ASN A 710 10.25 -26.67 -12.32
CA ASN A 710 11.38 -26.49 -11.40
C ASN A 710 11.38 -25.03 -10.91
N ARG A 711 11.04 -24.83 -9.65
CA ARG A 711 10.89 -23.50 -9.04
C ARG A 711 12.20 -22.84 -8.65
N ASP A 712 13.29 -23.61 -8.54
CA ASP A 712 14.56 -23.13 -8.02
C ASP A 712 15.54 -22.77 -9.14
N GLN A 713 15.52 -23.56 -10.25
CA GLN A 713 16.46 -23.37 -11.35
C GLN A 713 15.88 -23.88 -12.69
N ILE A 714 16.08 -23.11 -13.74
CA ILE A 714 15.68 -23.47 -15.11
C ILE A 714 16.77 -23.12 -16.11
N THR A 715 16.73 -23.78 -17.27
CA THR A 715 17.59 -23.46 -18.41
C THR A 715 16.71 -23.10 -19.60
N LYS A 716 17.08 -22.02 -20.32
CA LYS A 716 16.40 -21.59 -21.54
C LYS A 716 17.38 -21.36 -22.66
N ILE A 717 17.06 -21.83 -23.87
CA ILE A 717 17.84 -21.56 -25.07
C ILE A 717 17.19 -20.42 -25.84
N ILE A 718 18.01 -19.44 -26.23
CA ILE A 718 17.61 -18.30 -27.03
C ILE A 718 18.48 -18.28 -28.30
N ALA A 719 17.85 -18.11 -29.45
CA ALA A 719 18.55 -17.99 -30.74
C ALA A 719 18.41 -16.56 -31.29
N THR A 720 19.51 -16.01 -31.78
CA THR A 720 19.54 -14.63 -32.34
C THR A 720 20.43 -14.57 -33.60
N LYS A 721 20.12 -13.66 -34.53
CA LYS A 721 21.02 -13.38 -35.68
C LYS A 721 22.24 -12.57 -35.28
N LYS A 722 22.06 -11.64 -34.34
CA LYS A 722 23.12 -10.76 -33.84
C LYS A 722 23.80 -11.39 -32.63
N GLN A 723 25.08 -11.14 -32.48
CA GLN A 723 25.80 -11.54 -31.28
C GLN A 723 25.37 -10.69 -30.10
N VAL A 724 25.03 -11.33 -28.99
CA VAL A 724 24.64 -10.67 -27.73
C VAL A 724 25.91 -10.37 -26.94
N ALA A 725 26.07 -9.10 -26.54
CA ALA A 725 27.17 -8.62 -25.72
C ALA A 725 26.88 -8.75 -24.22
N SER A 726 25.61 -8.50 -23.81
CA SER A 726 25.19 -8.64 -22.42
C SER A 726 23.71 -9.03 -22.30
N PHE A 727 23.39 -9.67 -21.15
CA PHE A 727 22.04 -10.03 -20.75
C PHE A 727 21.70 -9.33 -19.45
N ILE A 728 20.49 -8.75 -19.36
CA ILE A 728 20.03 -8.02 -18.17
C ILE A 728 18.64 -8.51 -17.79
N LEU A 729 18.49 -9.04 -16.57
CA LEU A 729 17.19 -9.31 -15.97
C LEU A 729 16.56 -8.03 -15.42
N ASP A 730 15.26 -7.92 -15.60
CA ASP A 730 14.43 -6.82 -15.06
C ASP A 730 15.04 -5.41 -15.30
N PRO A 731 15.36 -5.04 -16.54
CA PRO A 731 16.08 -3.80 -16.86
C PRO A 731 15.34 -2.53 -16.43
N LYS A 732 14.01 -2.61 -16.26
CA LYS A 732 13.15 -1.48 -15.87
C LYS A 732 12.70 -1.54 -14.39
N LEU A 733 13.24 -2.49 -13.60
CA LEU A 733 12.90 -2.68 -12.19
C LEU A 733 11.40 -2.91 -11.95
N GLU A 734 10.80 -3.80 -12.73
CA GLU A 734 9.37 -4.09 -12.73
C GLU A 734 8.96 -5.13 -11.66
N THR A 735 9.91 -5.92 -11.11
CA THR A 735 9.61 -7.09 -10.28
C THR A 735 9.90 -6.93 -8.80
N ALA A 736 10.51 -5.84 -8.36
CA ALA A 736 11.02 -5.62 -7.00
C ALA A 736 12.17 -6.57 -6.60
N ASP A 737 13.02 -6.94 -7.54
CA ASP A 737 14.20 -7.76 -7.29
C ASP A 737 15.14 -7.10 -6.26
N ILE A 738 15.59 -7.89 -5.27
CA ILE A 738 16.38 -7.39 -4.14
C ILE A 738 17.88 -7.39 -4.38
N ASP A 739 18.38 -8.09 -5.41
CA ASP A 739 19.82 -8.13 -5.77
C ASP A 739 20.05 -7.91 -7.27
N LEU A 740 20.23 -6.67 -7.66
CA LEU A 740 20.46 -6.30 -9.05
C LEU A 740 21.87 -6.69 -9.58
N ILE A 741 22.76 -7.16 -8.70
CA ILE A 741 24.12 -7.55 -9.12
C ILE A 741 24.07 -8.87 -9.90
N ASN A 742 23.21 -9.78 -9.47
CA ASN A 742 23.05 -11.09 -10.09
C ASN A 742 22.15 -11.06 -11.34
N ASN A 743 21.56 -9.91 -11.67
CA ASN A 743 20.70 -9.69 -12.83
C ASN A 743 21.50 -9.43 -14.14
N HIS A 744 22.83 -9.31 -14.08
CA HIS A 744 23.64 -8.98 -15.23
C HIS A 744 24.56 -10.15 -15.64
N TRP A 745 24.67 -10.37 -16.95
CA TRP A 745 25.70 -11.24 -17.52
C TRP A 745 26.37 -10.56 -18.72
N PRO A 746 27.71 -10.40 -18.73
CA PRO A 746 28.65 -10.66 -17.61
C PRO A 746 28.31 -9.90 -16.35
N ARG A 747 28.74 -10.39 -15.18
CA ARG A 747 28.45 -9.77 -13.88
C ARG A 747 28.84 -8.30 -13.85
N LYS A 748 27.97 -7.45 -13.37
CA LYS A 748 28.22 -6.01 -13.23
C LYS A 748 29.18 -5.74 -12.09
N MET A 749 30.14 -4.84 -12.29
CA MET A 749 31.07 -4.45 -11.22
C MET A 749 30.32 -3.75 -10.07
N ILE A 750 30.66 -4.11 -8.83
CA ILE A 750 30.12 -3.45 -7.63
C ILE A 750 30.72 -2.04 -7.55
N GLN A 751 29.89 -1.06 -7.21
CA GLN A 751 30.35 0.32 -6.95
C GLN A 751 31.46 0.34 -5.90
N SER A 752 32.48 1.16 -6.12
CA SER A 752 33.59 1.31 -5.20
C SER A 752 33.10 1.76 -3.80
N LYS A 753 33.83 1.40 -2.74
CA LYS A 753 33.53 1.88 -1.38
C LYS A 753 33.47 3.41 -1.29
N PHE A 754 34.18 4.11 -2.15
CA PHE A 754 34.17 5.57 -2.24
C PHE A 754 32.86 6.11 -2.81
N GLU A 755 32.30 5.48 -3.82
CA GLU A 755 30.99 5.86 -4.39
C GLU A 755 29.85 5.52 -3.44
N LEU A 756 29.93 4.38 -2.75
CA LEU A 756 29.01 4.04 -1.66
C LEU A 756 29.07 5.04 -0.50
N TYR A 757 30.28 5.54 -0.16
CA TYR A 757 30.45 6.60 0.84
C TYR A 757 29.84 7.91 0.38
N LYS A 758 30.07 8.33 -0.86
CA LYS A 758 29.44 9.50 -1.46
C LYS A 758 27.92 9.40 -1.48
N SER A 759 27.36 8.29 -1.94
CA SER A 759 25.91 8.08 -1.99
C SER A 759 25.28 8.15 -0.59
N LYS A 760 25.88 7.56 0.43
CA LYS A 760 25.43 7.68 1.83
C LYS A 760 25.51 9.10 2.38
N LYS A 761 26.51 9.88 1.98
CA LYS A 761 26.69 11.26 2.44
C LYS A 761 25.69 12.22 1.79
N TYR A 762 25.29 11.98 0.54
CA TYR A 762 24.28 12.78 -0.18
C TYR A 762 22.85 12.30 0.08
N GLY A 763 22.63 11.01 0.37
CA GLY A 763 21.29 10.45 0.68
C GLY A 763 20.77 10.77 2.08
N ARG A 764 21.65 11.15 3.01
CA ARG A 764 21.31 11.73 4.32
C ARG A 764 21.95 13.11 4.44
N GLY A 765 21.55 14.03 3.56
CA GLY A 765 21.88 15.44 3.74
C GLY A 765 21.46 15.87 5.13
N LYS A 766 22.38 16.40 5.96
CA LYS A 766 22.01 17.28 7.04
C LYS A 766 21.03 18.28 6.42
N THR A 767 19.77 18.21 6.83
CA THR A 767 18.80 19.24 6.48
C THR A 767 19.43 20.56 6.88
N SER A 768 19.76 21.39 5.90
CA SER A 768 20.04 22.81 6.19
C SER A 768 18.85 23.27 7.03
N LYS A 769 19.07 24.04 8.09
CA LYS A 769 17.97 24.60 8.90
C LYS A 769 16.95 25.37 8.05
N GLU A 770 17.30 25.70 6.80
CA GLU A 770 16.49 26.46 5.84
C GLU A 770 16.02 25.54 4.69
N ASN A 771 14.76 25.67 4.30
CA ASN A 771 14.21 25.02 3.11
C ASN A 771 14.65 25.72 1.81
N LYS A 772 14.40 25.10 0.63
CA LYS A 772 14.80 25.63 -0.67
C LYS A 772 14.19 27.03 -0.96
N MET A 773 12.94 27.28 -0.56
CA MET A 773 12.26 28.57 -0.74
C MET A 773 12.92 29.67 0.11
N GLN A 774 13.23 29.40 1.38
CA GLN A 774 13.94 30.32 2.27
C GLN A 774 15.31 30.69 1.71
N ARG A 775 16.05 29.71 1.18
CA ARG A 775 17.34 29.96 0.53
C ARG A 775 17.21 30.81 -0.72
N ALA A 776 16.21 30.58 -1.54
CA ALA A 776 15.94 31.37 -2.75
C ALA A 776 15.55 32.83 -2.41
N ASN A 777 14.70 33.01 -1.40
CA ASN A 777 14.31 34.36 -0.93
C ASN A 777 15.53 35.13 -0.43
N ARG A 778 16.37 34.50 0.41
CA ARG A 778 17.59 35.12 0.91
C ARG A 778 18.62 35.43 -0.20
N ALA A 779 18.68 34.61 -1.25
CA ALA A 779 19.54 34.87 -2.40
C ALA A 779 19.06 36.12 -3.17
N LYS A 780 17.75 36.28 -3.34
CA LYS A 780 17.16 37.49 -3.97
C LYS A 780 17.39 38.75 -3.14
N GLU A 781 17.25 38.68 -1.81
CA GLU A 781 17.53 39.80 -0.90
C GLU A 781 18.99 40.25 -0.92
N ARG A 782 19.94 39.37 -1.26
CA ARG A 782 21.38 39.69 -1.38
C ARG A 782 21.79 40.18 -2.78
N SER A 783 20.91 39.97 -3.76
CA SER A 783 21.16 40.41 -5.15
C SER A 783 20.50 41.77 -5.48
N ASN A 784 19.63 42.25 -4.59
CA ASN A 784 19.08 43.60 -4.55
C ASN A 784 19.90 44.44 -3.55
#